data_6d135a7a008c0155c93897676891ecf5
#
_entry.id   6d135a7a008c0155c93897676891ecf5
#
_cell.length_a   1.000
_cell.length_b   1.000
_cell.length_c   1.000
_cell.angle_alpha   90.00
_cell.angle_beta   90.00
_cell.angle_gamma   90.00
#
_symmetry.space_group_name_H-M   'P 1'
#
loop_
_entity.id
_entity.type
_entity.pdbx_description
1 polymer ?
#
loop_
_entity_poly.entity_id
_entity_poly.type
_entity_poly.pdbx_seq_one_letter_code
_entity_poly.pdbx_strand_id
1 'polypeptide(L)'
;MIRKPLLKLGSLVLCAAMLLMPAAACAGVALEADIGYDGVITYVRTLPVHVRITNSDADMSGVVTVDVNRNEQEYDRYELPLSVASGSTLEASLPVVLTQMQKSYTVRWVVDGETVVQREIEPGGTIDPSSLIVGALGGNQADFSSFSITRAADPLLREEYWTVVPLDAASFPSDEESLRFFDMLAVDGFDMGALTQRQQEALDGWLKDGGVAIVGGGAKAAENFGFFEKYTGISAGTVGSGGDITGELLETFGVGGTPLGQEVMTVSLEGRGGQPVGSSALADVTRVGKGYVVTCAFAISEKPLNAWLEKNVLWQRLLLSFAQARYQEMISNRNYGGYVRDNRASVDTSVARQIGVENTGAAALPMVVVGAFILLAGFGGYWLLKRLDRREWMWATVPALAVVASLSLWGLSQVLPLREPAATYYTVLHVDENGHQDGYTAVMAAKAGRESMTVGATNGRVEVLDSISYYTNSDPLTLENSAKLRYICTYGPTTTITYPENGSWNWVSLVVRDAPTEEMGGVSGGCRWEGDSLVFRVTNNSRTALDNGVILTDYGFVTVGDLLPGQTAEKVLTPLPASAPGAPRNRDEAFGDGVLLSEADLTNFSYSIYDFVERATRADPEDMTPEEYKEAMIRRSLLSNISRNSDGSRFRFIAFCDGLTDLALEVDGQPVTRTAQRGMVSVDLAYDPVAEDGSVRFLRDSFPVYSAGEDASGKPLLVEQLDPTQYQSFPLVESRAFAFDLSSLPRDMRVTDMDISIRYAYYSYQVSLYNPTTGEWDEYKRYTVDDITGLAKVETSLPDLQEYLMNGFLYCRFERLGAADGYADIDIPTIIMEGRVE
;
A
#
# COMPACT_ATOMS: atom_id res chain seq x y z
N MET A 1 65.18 54.10 8.13
CA MET A 1 63.87 54.73 8.00
C MET A 1 63.32 54.65 6.55
N ILE A 2 63.39 53.49 5.89
CA ILE A 2 62.88 53.26 4.54
C ILE A 2 62.14 51.92 4.38
N ARG A 3 61.32 51.52 5.35
CA ARG A 3 60.57 50.26 5.28
C ARG A 3 59.04 50.37 5.44
N LYS A 4 58.46 51.57 5.57
CA LYS A 4 57.05 51.79 5.75
C LYS A 4 56.18 52.12 4.55
N PRO A 5 56.70 52.62 3.39
CA PRO A 5 55.84 52.88 2.22
C PRO A 5 55.62 51.65 1.33
N LEU A 6 56.55 50.68 1.32
CA LEU A 6 56.34 49.45 0.47
C LEU A 6 55.25 48.53 0.94
N LEU A 7 54.99 48.51 2.24
CA LEU A 7 53.85 47.66 2.76
C LEU A 7 52.47 48.27 2.43
N LYS A 8 52.35 49.58 2.34
CA LYS A 8 51.08 50.22 1.97
C LYS A 8 50.83 50.15 0.46
N LEU A 9 51.87 50.07 -0.36
CA LEU A 9 51.74 49.88 -1.80
C LEU A 9 51.38 48.44 -2.13
N GLY A 10 51.92 47.48 -1.42
CA GLY A 10 51.57 46.07 -1.55
C GLY A 10 50.11 45.78 -1.16
N SER A 11 49.59 46.39 -0.07
CA SER A 11 48.17 46.23 0.32
C SER A 11 47.19 46.94 -0.64
N LEU A 12 47.61 48.05 -1.26
CA LEU A 12 46.79 48.75 -2.25
C LEU A 12 46.73 47.98 -3.59
N VAL A 13 47.83 47.33 -3.98
CA VAL A 13 47.89 46.47 -5.16
C VAL A 13 47.14 45.19 -4.95
N LEU A 14 47.15 44.63 -3.72
CA LEU A 14 46.35 43.44 -3.38
C LEU A 14 44.82 43.75 -3.32
N CYS A 15 44.46 44.93 -2.80
CA CYS A 15 43.07 45.38 -2.83
C CYS A 15 42.60 45.74 -4.27
N ALA A 16 43.49 46.30 -5.10
CA ALA A 16 43.18 46.56 -6.51
C ALA A 16 43.13 45.27 -7.34
N ALA A 17 43.94 44.26 -6.99
CA ALA A 17 43.89 42.95 -7.62
C ALA A 17 42.66 42.16 -7.20
N MET A 18 42.13 42.32 -5.96
CA MET A 18 40.84 41.77 -5.53
C MET A 18 39.63 42.49 -6.13
N LEU A 19 39.79 43.77 -6.55
CA LEU A 19 38.76 44.54 -7.27
C LEU A 19 38.81 44.30 -8.79
N LEU A 20 39.88 43.64 -9.30
CA LEU A 20 40.05 43.22 -10.68
C LEU A 20 39.95 41.72 -10.91
N MET A 21 39.47 40.93 -9.92
CA MET A 21 38.89 39.65 -10.27
C MET A 21 37.71 39.97 -11.20
N PRO A 22 37.71 39.46 -12.43
CA PRO A 22 36.50 39.53 -13.23
C PRO A 22 35.43 38.95 -12.35
N ALA A 23 34.37 39.72 -12.03
CA ALA A 23 33.13 39.13 -11.67
C ALA A 23 32.91 38.04 -12.72
N ALA A 24 32.94 36.79 -12.33
CA ALA A 24 32.59 35.71 -13.22
C ALA A 24 31.36 36.21 -13.96
N ALA A 25 31.47 36.32 -15.28
CA ALA A 25 30.39 36.78 -16.11
C ALA A 25 29.18 36.09 -15.62
N CYS A 26 28.17 36.82 -15.14
CA CYS A 26 26.88 36.28 -14.84
C CYS A 26 26.51 35.51 -16.09
N ALA A 27 26.53 34.18 -16.01
CA ALA A 27 25.83 33.37 -16.98
C ALA A 27 24.45 34.00 -17.07
N GLY A 28 23.96 34.29 -18.28
CA GLY A 28 22.64 34.89 -18.46
C GLY A 28 21.48 34.01 -18.00
N VAL A 29 21.78 33.03 -17.19
CA VAL A 29 20.86 32.07 -16.59
C VAL A 29 20.94 32.14 -15.07
N ALA A 30 19.79 32.39 -14.44
CA ALA A 30 19.63 32.33 -13.00
C ALA A 30 18.76 31.10 -12.61
N LEU A 31 19.17 30.42 -11.56
CA LEU A 31 18.45 29.27 -10.99
C LEU A 31 18.05 29.63 -9.54
N GLU A 32 16.76 29.64 -9.28
CA GLU A 32 16.19 29.60 -7.93
C GLU A 32 15.60 28.22 -7.71
N ALA A 33 15.72 27.68 -6.50
CA ALA A 33 15.18 26.38 -6.17
C ALA A 33 14.77 26.33 -4.70
N ASP A 34 13.72 25.55 -4.43
CA ASP A 34 13.20 25.21 -3.12
C ASP A 34 12.80 23.74 -3.08
N ILE A 35 12.72 23.13 -1.88
CA ILE A 35 12.41 21.71 -1.71
C ILE A 35 11.21 21.52 -0.79
N GLY A 36 10.30 20.63 -1.18
CA GLY A 36 9.09 20.32 -0.43
C GLY A 36 8.05 21.43 -0.51
N TYR A 37 7.31 21.63 0.56
CA TYR A 37 6.25 22.63 0.67
C TYR A 37 6.67 23.67 1.70
N ASP A 38 6.97 24.88 1.26
CA ASP A 38 7.58 25.96 2.07
C ASP A 38 8.86 25.50 2.80
N GLY A 39 9.68 24.69 2.14
CA GLY A 39 10.90 24.10 2.72
C GLY A 39 10.65 22.93 3.68
N VAL A 40 9.42 22.51 3.87
CA VAL A 40 9.07 21.37 4.72
C VAL A 40 9.17 20.08 3.91
N ILE A 41 9.94 19.11 4.43
CA ILE A 41 10.19 17.82 3.81
C ILE A 41 9.75 16.66 4.71
N THR A 42 9.67 15.47 4.12
CA THR A 42 9.63 14.18 4.84
C THR A 42 10.43 13.15 4.05
N TYR A 43 10.69 12.00 4.66
CA TYR A 43 11.43 10.90 4.02
C TYR A 43 10.50 9.79 3.58
N VAL A 44 10.99 8.96 2.65
CA VAL A 44 10.25 7.79 2.10
C VAL A 44 9.01 8.15 1.30
N ARG A 45 8.82 9.43 0.99
CA ARG A 45 7.72 9.92 0.14
C ARG A 45 8.25 10.76 -1.01
N THR A 46 7.48 10.81 -2.08
CA THR A 46 7.76 11.73 -3.18
C THR A 46 7.41 13.15 -2.76
N LEU A 47 8.29 14.07 -3.03
CA LEU A 47 8.09 15.50 -2.77
C LEU A 47 8.69 16.32 -3.91
N PRO A 48 8.18 17.55 -4.15
CA PRO A 48 8.68 18.39 -5.22
C PRO A 48 9.99 19.09 -4.86
N VAL A 49 10.87 19.23 -5.84
CA VAL A 49 11.89 20.28 -5.88
C VAL A 49 11.40 21.32 -6.88
N HIS A 50 10.96 22.46 -6.39
CA HIS A 50 10.51 23.56 -7.22
C HIS A 50 11.72 24.31 -7.78
N VAL A 51 11.71 24.56 -9.08
CA VAL A 51 12.78 25.31 -9.75
C VAL A 51 12.20 26.43 -10.58
N ARG A 52 12.89 27.57 -10.53
CA ARG A 52 12.62 28.72 -11.39
C ARG A 52 13.90 29.07 -12.15
N ILE A 53 13.86 28.91 -13.47
CA ILE A 53 15.01 29.19 -14.36
C ILE A 53 14.68 30.40 -15.17
N THR A 54 15.48 31.45 -14.99
CA THR A 54 15.40 32.70 -15.81
C THR A 54 16.56 32.71 -16.80
N ASN A 55 16.25 32.71 -18.09
CA ASN A 55 17.24 32.74 -19.17
C ASN A 55 17.27 34.11 -19.87
N SER A 56 18.39 34.81 -19.77
CA SER A 56 18.61 36.07 -20.47
C SER A 56 19.42 35.89 -21.77
N ASP A 57 19.90 34.68 -22.05
CA ASP A 57 20.71 34.35 -23.23
C ASP A 57 19.83 33.78 -24.37
N ALA A 58 20.41 33.05 -25.31
CA ALA A 58 19.70 32.36 -26.37
C ALA A 58 18.80 31.23 -25.83
N ASP A 59 17.88 30.74 -26.64
CA ASP A 59 17.08 29.57 -26.31
C ASP A 59 17.97 28.43 -25.86
N MET A 60 17.61 27.80 -24.74
CA MET A 60 18.46 26.80 -24.09
C MET A 60 17.63 25.59 -23.69
N SER A 61 18.13 24.41 -24.05
CA SER A 61 17.58 23.13 -23.59
C SER A 61 18.59 22.45 -22.69
N GLY A 62 18.14 21.92 -21.56
CA GLY A 62 19.02 21.28 -20.60
C GLY A 62 18.23 20.38 -19.66
N VAL A 63 18.85 19.95 -18.57
CA VAL A 63 18.29 19.05 -17.58
C VAL A 63 18.50 19.63 -16.19
N VAL A 64 17.42 19.74 -15.43
CA VAL A 64 17.51 19.95 -13.97
C VAL A 64 17.87 18.63 -13.32
N THR A 65 18.90 18.62 -12.46
CA THR A 65 19.32 17.42 -11.76
C THR A 65 19.39 17.64 -10.26
N VAL A 66 18.97 16.62 -9.50
CA VAL A 66 19.10 16.58 -8.04
C VAL A 66 19.64 15.20 -7.64
N ASP A 67 20.71 15.21 -6.84
CA ASP A 67 21.30 13.99 -6.30
C ASP A 67 20.80 13.75 -4.86
N VAL A 68 20.31 12.54 -4.58
CA VAL A 68 19.80 12.12 -3.28
C VAL A 68 20.64 10.96 -2.76
N ASN A 69 21.23 11.11 -1.58
CA ASN A 69 22.08 10.10 -0.98
C ASN A 69 21.22 8.91 -0.53
N ARG A 70 21.65 7.71 -0.90
CA ARG A 70 21.07 6.44 -0.45
C ARG A 70 21.75 5.91 0.80
N ASN A 71 23.05 5.95 0.79
CA ASN A 71 23.96 5.64 1.87
C ASN A 71 25.26 6.42 1.65
N GLU A 72 26.30 6.18 2.42
CA GLU A 72 27.59 6.86 2.28
C GLU A 72 28.29 6.59 0.95
N GLN A 73 27.97 5.48 0.27
CA GLN A 73 28.66 4.98 -0.92
C GLN A 73 27.83 5.06 -2.20
N GLU A 74 26.53 5.36 -2.10
CA GLU A 74 25.61 5.35 -3.23
C GLU A 74 24.63 6.52 -3.16
N TYR A 75 24.28 7.03 -4.34
CA TYR A 75 23.26 8.06 -4.50
C TYR A 75 22.41 7.80 -5.75
N ASP A 76 21.18 8.30 -5.72
CA ASP A 76 20.24 8.28 -6.83
C ASP A 76 20.16 9.69 -7.44
N ARG A 77 19.94 9.77 -8.75
CA ARG A 77 19.79 11.05 -9.46
C ARG A 77 18.40 11.16 -10.04
N TYR A 78 17.79 12.30 -9.83
CA TYR A 78 16.53 12.69 -10.44
C TYR A 78 16.77 13.77 -11.48
N GLU A 79 16.11 13.65 -12.64
CA GLU A 79 16.31 14.49 -13.79
C GLU A 79 15.00 14.96 -14.41
N LEU A 80 14.95 16.24 -14.79
CA LEU A 80 13.83 16.84 -15.52
C LEU A 80 14.36 17.62 -16.73
N PRO A 81 14.19 17.10 -17.96
CA PRO A 81 14.54 17.82 -19.18
C PRO A 81 13.60 19.02 -19.38
N LEU A 82 14.16 20.18 -19.62
CA LEU A 82 13.43 21.44 -19.82
C LEU A 82 14.03 22.26 -20.99
N SER A 83 13.19 23.10 -21.58
CA SER A 83 13.62 24.09 -22.58
C SER A 83 13.14 25.45 -22.16
N VAL A 84 14.06 26.41 -22.09
CA VAL A 84 13.80 27.78 -21.64
C VAL A 84 14.14 28.75 -22.76
N ALA A 85 13.15 29.47 -23.26
CA ALA A 85 13.35 30.44 -24.33
C ALA A 85 14.16 31.65 -23.86
N SER A 86 14.79 32.33 -24.79
CA SER A 86 15.53 33.58 -24.54
C SER A 86 14.61 34.63 -23.90
N GLY A 87 15.10 35.28 -22.85
CA GLY A 87 14.39 36.35 -22.15
C GLY A 87 13.17 35.84 -21.32
N SER A 88 13.04 34.55 -21.13
CA SER A 88 11.88 33.96 -20.39
C SER A 88 12.28 33.39 -19.04
N THR A 89 11.25 33.22 -18.18
CA THR A 89 11.35 32.48 -16.92
C THR A 89 10.45 31.25 -17.02
N LEU A 90 10.99 30.10 -16.66
CA LEU A 90 10.27 28.85 -16.60
C LEU A 90 10.21 28.36 -15.15
N GLU A 91 9.03 28.00 -14.67
CA GLU A 91 8.82 27.31 -13.41
C GLU A 91 8.50 25.85 -13.68
N ALA A 92 9.11 24.95 -12.90
CA ALA A 92 8.90 23.52 -12.99
C ALA A 92 9.07 22.85 -11.63
N SER A 93 8.54 21.64 -11.51
CA SER A 93 8.65 20.82 -10.31
C SER A 93 9.28 19.48 -10.69
N LEU A 94 10.35 19.11 -9.98
CA LEU A 94 11.02 17.82 -10.11
C LEU A 94 10.64 16.93 -8.92
N PRO A 95 9.88 15.85 -9.12
CA PRO A 95 9.58 14.92 -8.05
C PRO A 95 10.85 14.17 -7.61
N VAL A 96 11.08 14.09 -6.31
CA VAL A 96 12.20 13.35 -5.73
C VAL A 96 11.73 12.53 -4.53
N VAL A 97 12.38 11.39 -4.26
CA VAL A 97 12.15 10.59 -3.07
C VAL A 97 13.37 10.68 -2.17
N LEU A 98 13.22 11.28 -1.00
CA LEU A 98 14.30 11.37 -0.03
C LEU A 98 14.38 10.09 0.78
N THR A 99 15.55 9.44 0.75
CA THR A 99 15.76 8.15 1.40
C THR A 99 16.49 8.25 2.72
N GLN A 100 17.34 9.27 2.86
CA GLN A 100 18.17 9.51 4.05
C GLN A 100 18.28 11.00 4.34
N MET A 101 18.56 11.34 5.60
CA MET A 101 18.77 12.72 6.01
C MET A 101 20.03 13.28 5.36
N GLN A 102 19.88 14.42 4.70
CA GLN A 102 20.97 15.23 4.17
C GLN A 102 20.84 16.65 4.72
N LYS A 103 21.98 17.30 4.92
CA LYS A 103 22.01 18.69 5.40
C LYS A 103 21.52 19.66 4.34
N SER A 104 21.90 19.38 3.09
CA SER A 104 21.52 20.20 1.94
C SER A 104 21.42 19.36 0.67
N TYR A 105 20.69 19.84 -0.30
CA TYR A 105 20.52 19.23 -1.62
C TYR A 105 21.04 20.20 -2.69
N THR A 106 21.79 19.67 -3.67
CA THR A 106 22.29 20.48 -4.77
C THR A 106 21.43 20.29 -6.00
N VAL A 107 20.79 21.37 -6.43
CA VAL A 107 20.04 21.46 -7.70
C VAL A 107 20.98 22.05 -8.76
N ARG A 108 21.10 21.37 -9.91
CA ARG A 108 21.96 21.81 -11.02
C ARG A 108 21.12 21.96 -12.28
N TRP A 109 21.45 23.01 -13.06
CA TRP A 109 21.01 23.12 -14.44
C TRP A 109 22.17 22.72 -15.34
N VAL A 110 21.98 21.63 -16.08
CA VAL A 110 23.00 20.99 -16.90
C VAL A 110 22.62 21.13 -18.38
N VAL A 111 23.52 21.70 -19.20
CA VAL A 111 23.34 21.85 -20.63
C VAL A 111 24.55 21.21 -21.33
N ASP A 112 24.30 20.37 -22.33
CA ASP A 112 25.35 19.64 -23.07
C ASP A 112 26.31 18.85 -22.15
N GLY A 113 25.83 18.39 -21.00
CA GLY A 113 26.62 17.66 -20.00
C GLY A 113 27.46 18.53 -19.05
N GLU A 114 27.42 19.84 -19.19
CA GLU A 114 28.13 20.77 -18.31
C GLU A 114 27.15 21.51 -17.39
N THR A 115 27.53 21.66 -16.11
CA THR A 115 26.73 22.44 -15.14
C THR A 115 26.89 23.94 -15.43
N VAL A 116 25.81 24.57 -15.91
CA VAL A 116 25.77 26.01 -16.19
C VAL A 116 25.58 26.79 -14.90
N VAL A 117 24.67 26.35 -14.04
CA VAL A 117 24.39 26.96 -12.73
C VAL A 117 23.95 25.89 -11.75
N GLN A 118 24.29 26.10 -10.49
CA GLN A 118 23.84 25.23 -9.40
C GLN A 118 23.39 26.06 -8.20
N ARG A 119 22.46 25.48 -7.45
CA ARG A 119 21.91 26.02 -6.21
C ARG A 119 21.92 24.97 -5.12
N GLU A 120 22.45 25.30 -3.95
CA GLU A 120 22.33 24.51 -2.75
C GLU A 120 21.10 24.96 -1.97
N ILE A 121 20.25 24.02 -1.57
CA ILE A 121 19.02 24.24 -0.82
C ILE A 121 19.06 23.46 0.48
N GLU A 122 18.67 24.10 1.58
CA GLU A 122 18.55 23.47 2.90
C GLU A 122 17.07 23.36 3.28
N PRO A 123 16.59 22.22 3.77
CA PRO A 123 15.23 22.10 4.26
C PRO A 123 14.95 23.04 5.43
N GLY A 124 13.78 23.67 5.42
CA GLY A 124 13.32 24.55 6.49
C GLY A 124 12.75 23.79 7.69
N GLY A 125 12.25 22.58 7.47
CA GLY A 125 11.69 21.70 8.51
C GLY A 125 11.51 20.29 8.00
N THR A 126 11.34 19.35 8.96
CA THR A 126 11.10 17.93 8.64
C THR A 126 9.88 17.44 9.40
N ILE A 127 8.94 16.83 8.66
CA ILE A 127 7.83 16.09 9.22
C ILE A 127 8.29 14.67 9.50
N ASP A 128 7.89 14.13 10.65
CA ASP A 128 8.13 12.73 10.98
C ASP A 128 7.48 11.84 9.90
N PRO A 129 8.23 10.92 9.27
CA PRO A 129 7.69 10.06 8.21
C PRO A 129 6.52 9.18 8.65
N SER A 130 6.36 8.95 9.96
CA SER A 130 5.22 8.20 10.52
C SER A 130 3.93 9.04 10.58
N SER A 131 4.00 10.37 10.39
CA SER A 131 2.84 11.24 10.42
C SER A 131 1.95 11.09 9.19
N LEU A 132 0.63 11.17 9.37
CA LEU A 132 -0.30 11.47 8.31
C LEU A 132 -0.14 12.94 7.90
N ILE A 133 -0.01 13.22 6.61
CA ILE A 133 0.17 14.59 6.12
C ILE A 133 -1.10 15.05 5.45
N VAL A 134 -1.65 16.16 5.96
CA VAL A 134 -2.88 16.77 5.46
C VAL A 134 -2.53 18.07 4.74
N GLY A 135 -2.78 18.13 3.44
CA GLY A 135 -2.70 19.37 2.68
C GLY A 135 -3.93 20.21 2.92
N ALA A 136 -3.78 21.43 3.41
CA ALA A 136 -4.88 22.33 3.71
C ALA A 136 -5.04 23.41 2.64
N LEU A 137 -6.16 23.41 1.93
CA LEU A 137 -6.55 24.39 0.90
C LEU A 137 -7.61 25.33 1.45
N GLY A 138 -7.27 26.60 1.59
CA GLY A 138 -8.18 27.61 2.11
C GLY A 138 -7.49 28.60 3.05
N GLY A 139 -8.04 28.77 4.25
CA GLY A 139 -7.55 29.74 5.25
C GLY A 139 -6.12 29.50 5.74
N ASN A 140 -5.81 30.03 6.92
CA ASN A 140 -4.49 29.79 7.52
C ASN A 140 -4.39 28.37 8.11
N GLN A 141 -3.16 27.85 8.25
CA GLN A 141 -2.91 26.55 8.88
C GLN A 141 -3.63 26.36 10.22
N ALA A 142 -3.72 27.40 11.05
CA ALA A 142 -4.40 27.36 12.34
C ALA A 142 -5.91 27.09 12.23
N ASP A 143 -6.51 27.43 11.09
CA ASP A 143 -7.94 27.21 10.84
C ASP A 143 -8.25 25.71 10.65
N PHE A 144 -7.26 24.95 10.19
CA PHE A 144 -7.33 23.49 10.04
C PHE A 144 -6.79 22.71 11.25
N SER A 145 -6.78 23.31 12.44
CA SER A 145 -6.27 22.67 13.67
C SER A 145 -7.02 21.39 14.07
N SER A 146 -8.21 21.14 13.54
CA SER A 146 -8.94 19.88 13.70
C SER A 146 -8.24 18.68 13.05
N PHE A 147 -7.35 18.92 12.09
CA PHE A 147 -6.54 17.92 11.42
C PHE A 147 -5.08 17.84 11.96
N SER A 148 -4.76 18.59 13.00
CA SER A 148 -3.47 18.53 13.66
C SER A 148 -3.57 17.66 14.91
N ILE A 149 -3.16 16.40 14.81
CA ILE A 149 -3.19 15.44 15.91
C ILE A 149 -1.77 15.22 16.38
N THR A 150 -1.49 15.57 17.64
CA THR A 150 -0.16 15.47 18.24
C THR A 150 0.00 14.26 19.16
N ARG A 151 -1.13 13.69 19.60
CA ARG A 151 -1.20 12.46 20.38
C ARG A 151 -2.65 11.99 20.39
N ALA A 152 -2.89 10.69 20.26
CA ALA A 152 -4.19 10.15 20.59
C ALA A 152 -4.55 10.55 22.04
N ALA A 153 -5.69 11.18 22.22
CA ALA A 153 -6.17 11.58 23.55
C ALA A 153 -6.50 10.35 24.42
N ASP A 154 -6.61 9.20 23.80
CA ASP A 154 -6.93 7.92 24.43
C ASP A 154 -5.68 7.05 24.52
N PRO A 155 -5.28 6.57 25.71
CA PRO A 155 -4.15 5.66 25.87
C PRO A 155 -4.35 4.29 25.22
N LEU A 156 -5.55 3.99 24.72
CA LEU A 156 -5.90 2.75 24.02
C LEU A 156 -5.74 2.88 22.50
N LEU A 157 -5.62 4.10 21.95
CA LEU A 157 -5.35 4.34 20.54
C LEU A 157 -3.84 4.23 20.26
N ARG A 158 -3.49 3.71 19.10
CA ARG A 158 -2.13 3.86 18.57
C ARG A 158 -1.75 5.33 18.58
N GLU A 159 -0.52 5.67 18.96
CA GLU A 159 -0.03 7.03 18.82
C GLU A 159 -0.03 7.41 17.34
N GLU A 160 -0.96 8.26 16.96
CA GLU A 160 -1.07 8.80 15.61
C GLU A 160 -0.72 10.28 15.61
N TYR A 161 0.04 10.68 14.60
CA TYR A 161 0.42 12.06 14.39
C TYR A 161 -0.11 12.50 13.02
N TRP A 162 -0.87 13.58 13.01
CA TRP A 162 -1.33 14.23 11.80
C TRP A 162 -0.73 15.61 11.71
N THR A 163 -0.11 15.92 10.57
CA THR A 163 0.55 17.20 10.35
C THR A 163 -0.12 17.92 9.19
N VAL A 164 -0.51 19.18 9.42
CA VAL A 164 -1.14 20.03 8.41
C VAL A 164 -0.07 20.83 7.70
N VAL A 165 -0.10 20.80 6.36
CA VAL A 165 0.73 21.62 5.48
C VAL A 165 -0.19 22.54 4.67
N PRO A 166 -0.05 23.86 4.76
CA PRO A 166 -0.88 24.78 4.01
C PRO A 166 -0.53 24.75 2.52
N LEU A 167 -1.55 24.84 1.68
CA LEU A 167 -1.42 24.90 0.23
C LEU A 167 -2.21 26.09 -0.31
N ASP A 168 -1.69 26.71 -1.36
CA ASP A 168 -2.39 27.66 -2.19
C ASP A 168 -2.34 27.25 -3.66
N ALA A 169 -2.92 28.04 -4.57
CA ALA A 169 -2.91 27.70 -5.99
C ALA A 169 -1.51 27.69 -6.60
N ALA A 170 -0.55 28.40 -6.05
CA ALA A 170 0.82 28.46 -6.55
C ALA A 170 1.65 27.29 -6.05
N SER A 171 1.47 26.88 -4.79
CA SER A 171 2.17 25.76 -4.16
C SER A 171 1.51 24.40 -4.42
N PHE A 172 0.26 24.37 -4.94
CA PHE A 172 -0.43 23.12 -5.26
C PHE A 172 0.29 22.38 -6.40
N PRO A 173 0.61 21.08 -6.24
CA PRO A 173 1.34 20.30 -7.23
C PRO A 173 0.65 20.22 -8.59
N SER A 174 1.43 20.28 -9.65
CA SER A 174 0.97 20.10 -11.03
C SER A 174 1.19 18.69 -11.57
N ASP A 175 1.66 17.78 -10.73
CA ASP A 175 1.89 16.37 -11.02
C ASP A 175 1.40 15.50 -9.85
N GLU A 176 0.91 14.33 -10.19
CA GLU A 176 0.37 13.36 -9.23
C GLU A 176 1.44 12.83 -8.27
N GLU A 177 2.69 12.69 -8.74
CA GLU A 177 3.78 12.17 -7.92
C GLU A 177 4.05 13.08 -6.72
N SER A 178 4.07 14.40 -6.94
CA SER A 178 4.25 15.38 -5.86
C SER A 178 3.04 15.44 -4.93
N LEU A 179 1.81 15.15 -5.41
CA LEU A 179 0.61 15.04 -4.55
C LEU A 179 0.65 13.84 -3.61
N ARG A 180 1.41 12.79 -3.91
CA ARG A 180 1.61 11.63 -3.01
C ARG A 180 2.35 11.96 -1.72
N PHE A 181 2.86 13.17 -1.60
CA PHE A 181 3.32 13.70 -0.33
C PHE A 181 2.19 13.73 0.71
N PHE A 182 0.96 14.00 0.27
CA PHE A 182 -0.22 14.12 1.10
C PHE A 182 -0.99 12.80 1.17
N ASP A 183 -1.45 12.45 2.35
CA ASP A 183 -2.42 11.36 2.58
C ASP A 183 -3.84 11.84 2.37
N MET A 184 -4.08 13.08 2.80
CA MET A 184 -5.39 13.71 2.77
C MET A 184 -5.26 15.16 2.32
N LEU A 185 -6.34 15.68 1.72
CA LEU A 185 -6.54 17.09 1.46
C LEU A 185 -7.78 17.60 2.22
N ALA A 186 -7.63 18.69 2.94
CA ALA A 186 -8.74 19.39 3.59
C ALA A 186 -9.00 20.69 2.82
N VAL A 187 -10.19 20.82 2.25
CA VAL A 187 -10.57 21.94 1.37
C VAL A 187 -11.70 22.74 2.02
N ASP A 188 -11.44 24.00 2.34
CA ASP A 188 -12.49 24.89 2.89
C ASP A 188 -12.17 26.35 2.63
N GLY A 189 -13.02 27.02 1.87
CA GLY A 189 -12.85 28.41 1.47
C GLY A 189 -11.78 28.60 0.41
N PHE A 190 -11.62 27.63 -0.47
CA PHE A 190 -10.71 27.67 -1.60
C PHE A 190 -11.48 27.47 -2.91
N ASP A 191 -11.30 28.42 -3.84
CA ASP A 191 -11.83 28.29 -5.19
C ASP A 191 -11.03 27.25 -5.99
N MET A 192 -11.56 26.05 -6.12
CA MET A 192 -10.94 24.98 -6.91
C MET A 192 -10.79 25.34 -8.39
N GLY A 193 -11.54 26.32 -8.90
CA GLY A 193 -11.37 26.87 -10.25
C GLY A 193 -10.08 27.70 -10.44
N ALA A 194 -9.40 28.09 -9.35
CA ALA A 194 -8.10 28.75 -9.41
C ALA A 194 -6.94 27.80 -9.78
N LEU A 195 -7.16 26.47 -9.67
CA LEU A 195 -6.19 25.49 -10.07
C LEU A 195 -6.09 25.39 -11.60
N THR A 196 -4.87 25.31 -12.11
CA THR A 196 -4.62 25.05 -13.53
C THR A 196 -5.15 23.69 -13.96
N GLN A 197 -5.34 23.48 -15.26
CA GLN A 197 -5.79 22.18 -15.77
C GLN A 197 -4.88 21.04 -15.36
N ARG A 198 -3.54 21.23 -15.38
CA ARG A 198 -2.56 20.20 -14.94
C ARG A 198 -2.71 19.87 -13.47
N GLN A 199 -2.93 20.87 -12.61
CA GLN A 199 -3.17 20.67 -11.19
C GLN A 199 -4.47 19.89 -10.93
N GLN A 200 -5.53 20.19 -11.72
CA GLN A 200 -6.78 19.45 -11.65
C GLN A 200 -6.65 18.00 -12.13
N GLU A 201 -5.86 17.77 -13.20
CA GLU A 201 -5.55 16.42 -13.69
C GLU A 201 -4.71 15.63 -12.66
N ALA A 202 -3.75 16.28 -12.03
CA ALA A 202 -2.96 15.66 -10.95
C ALA A 202 -3.82 15.28 -9.74
N LEU A 203 -4.77 16.16 -9.36
CA LEU A 203 -5.71 15.88 -8.29
C LEU A 203 -6.67 14.72 -8.64
N ASP A 204 -7.12 14.66 -9.90
CA ASP A 204 -7.96 13.58 -10.41
C ASP A 204 -7.24 12.21 -10.32
N GLY A 205 -5.98 12.15 -10.75
CA GLY A 205 -5.15 10.96 -10.64
C GLY A 205 -4.92 10.55 -9.18
N TRP A 206 -4.54 11.51 -8.34
CA TRP A 206 -4.28 11.28 -6.92
C TRP A 206 -5.52 10.75 -6.16
N LEU A 207 -6.71 11.31 -6.42
CA LEU A 207 -7.97 10.80 -5.85
C LEU A 207 -8.23 9.36 -6.26
N LYS A 208 -8.07 9.05 -7.55
CA LYS A 208 -8.29 7.69 -8.08
C LYS A 208 -7.29 6.67 -7.54
N ASP A 209 -6.05 7.11 -7.26
CA ASP A 209 -4.98 6.25 -6.70
C ASP A 209 -5.02 6.12 -5.17
N GLY A 210 -6.05 6.65 -4.52
CA GLY A 210 -6.32 6.43 -3.10
C GLY A 210 -6.23 7.67 -2.21
N GLY A 211 -6.18 8.86 -2.78
CA GLY A 211 -6.23 10.11 -2.02
C GLY A 211 -7.57 10.31 -1.32
N VAL A 212 -7.57 10.95 -0.17
CA VAL A 212 -8.78 11.29 0.59
C VAL A 212 -8.95 12.79 0.63
N ALA A 213 -10.04 13.32 0.06
CA ALA A 213 -10.39 14.73 0.13
C ALA A 213 -11.54 14.95 1.11
N ILE A 214 -11.36 15.84 2.09
CA ILE A 214 -12.40 16.30 3.03
C ILE A 214 -12.77 17.72 2.66
N VAL A 215 -13.99 17.90 2.19
CA VAL A 215 -14.48 19.14 1.58
C VAL A 215 -15.51 19.80 2.51
N GLY A 216 -15.18 20.99 3.00
CA GLY A 216 -16.03 21.77 3.88
C GLY A 216 -17.22 22.39 3.14
N GLY A 217 -18.35 22.43 3.83
CA GLY A 217 -19.59 23.07 3.40
C GLY A 217 -19.77 24.47 3.98
N GLY A 218 -20.95 24.72 4.58
CA GLY A 218 -21.28 26.00 5.14
C GLY A 218 -21.44 27.10 4.10
N ALA A 219 -21.04 28.33 4.43
CA ALA A 219 -21.26 29.50 3.57
C ALA A 219 -20.48 29.46 2.23
N LYS A 220 -19.37 28.74 2.17
CA LYS A 220 -18.47 28.65 1.00
C LYS A 220 -18.62 27.34 0.20
N ALA A 221 -19.66 26.59 0.49
CA ALA A 221 -19.89 25.27 -0.11
C ALA A 221 -19.85 25.29 -1.65
N ALA A 222 -20.41 26.30 -2.29
CA ALA A 222 -20.42 26.39 -3.76
C ALA A 222 -19.02 26.52 -4.38
N GLU A 223 -18.09 27.17 -3.69
CA GLU A 223 -16.69 27.30 -4.11
C GLU A 223 -15.92 25.98 -3.88
N ASN A 224 -16.18 25.34 -2.73
CA ASN A 224 -15.49 24.12 -2.32
C ASN A 224 -15.93 22.92 -3.14
N PHE A 225 -17.22 22.74 -3.43
CA PHE A 225 -17.78 21.54 -4.06
C PHE A 225 -17.53 21.46 -5.56
N GLY A 226 -17.35 22.60 -6.26
CA GLY A 226 -17.38 22.69 -7.72
C GLY A 226 -16.54 21.64 -8.47
N PHE A 227 -15.29 21.41 -8.05
CA PHE A 227 -14.45 20.39 -8.67
C PHE A 227 -14.90 18.95 -8.35
N PHE A 228 -15.41 18.73 -7.13
CA PHE A 228 -15.74 17.39 -6.63
C PHE A 228 -17.13 16.91 -7.07
N GLU A 229 -18.01 17.82 -7.54
CA GLU A 229 -19.36 17.50 -8.00
C GLU A 229 -19.36 16.41 -9.09
N LYS A 230 -18.36 16.40 -9.97
CA LYS A 230 -18.22 15.38 -11.01
C LYS A 230 -18.05 13.94 -10.49
N TYR A 231 -17.58 13.77 -9.24
CA TYR A 231 -17.42 12.47 -8.60
C TYR A 231 -18.59 12.14 -7.67
N THR A 232 -18.99 13.12 -6.88
CA THR A 232 -19.97 12.93 -5.82
C THR A 232 -21.42 13.11 -6.34
N GLY A 233 -21.61 13.90 -7.41
CA GLY A 233 -22.93 14.33 -7.85
C GLY A 233 -23.63 15.24 -6.83
N ILE A 234 -22.88 15.79 -5.86
CA ILE A 234 -23.41 16.65 -4.79
C ILE A 234 -23.10 18.10 -5.11
N SER A 235 -24.12 18.93 -5.06
CA SER A 235 -24.03 20.38 -5.17
C SER A 235 -24.49 21.08 -3.87
N ALA A 236 -24.07 22.32 -3.72
CA ALA A 236 -24.46 23.14 -2.57
C ALA A 236 -25.89 23.66 -2.73
N GLY A 237 -26.75 23.27 -1.81
CA GLY A 237 -28.10 23.75 -1.73
C GLY A 237 -28.28 24.98 -0.81
N THR A 238 -29.32 24.98 0.00
CA THR A 238 -29.65 26.12 0.86
C THR A 238 -28.71 26.17 2.07
N VAL A 239 -28.09 27.33 2.31
CA VAL A 239 -27.31 27.62 3.51
C VAL A 239 -28.23 28.11 4.64
N GLY A 240 -28.07 27.56 5.83
CA GLY A 240 -28.86 27.91 7.00
C GLY A 240 -28.17 27.51 8.30
N SER A 241 -28.86 27.74 9.44
CA SER A 241 -28.40 27.23 10.71
C SER A 241 -28.80 25.75 10.85
N GLY A 242 -27.84 24.88 11.10
CA GLY A 242 -28.06 23.45 11.41
C GLY A 242 -28.35 23.19 12.90
N GLY A 243 -28.40 24.23 13.75
CA GLY A 243 -28.42 24.07 15.19
C GLY A 243 -27.08 23.56 15.73
N ASP A 244 -27.09 22.89 16.86
CA ASP A 244 -25.90 22.21 17.39
C ASP A 244 -25.76 20.79 16.81
N ILE A 245 -25.02 20.68 15.72
CA ILE A 245 -24.77 19.41 15.04
C ILE A 245 -23.80 18.50 15.80
N THR A 246 -23.08 19.01 16.80
CA THR A 246 -22.04 18.26 17.50
C THR A 246 -22.61 17.14 18.36
N GLY A 247 -23.86 17.32 18.88
CA GLY A 247 -24.57 16.24 19.55
C GLY A 247 -24.85 15.04 18.63
N GLU A 248 -25.34 15.29 17.41
CA GLU A 248 -25.57 14.23 16.42
C GLU A 248 -24.26 13.57 15.97
N LEU A 249 -23.19 14.35 15.79
CA LEU A 249 -21.87 13.79 15.42
C LEU A 249 -21.31 12.87 16.53
N LEU A 250 -21.42 13.28 17.80
CA LEU A 250 -21.01 12.42 18.93
C LEU A 250 -21.83 11.12 18.98
N GLU A 251 -23.15 11.21 18.77
CA GLU A 251 -24.04 10.06 18.75
C GLU A 251 -23.73 9.13 17.56
N THR A 252 -23.57 9.70 16.34
CA THR A 252 -23.28 8.93 15.12
C THR A 252 -22.00 8.12 15.22
N PHE A 253 -20.95 8.69 15.81
CA PHE A 253 -19.65 8.02 15.94
C PHE A 253 -19.42 7.36 17.30
N GLY A 254 -20.42 7.38 18.19
CA GLY A 254 -20.32 6.81 19.53
C GLY A 254 -19.19 7.40 20.38
N VAL A 255 -18.80 8.64 20.10
CA VAL A 255 -17.70 9.32 20.80
C VAL A 255 -18.22 9.94 22.09
N GLY A 256 -17.53 9.66 23.19
CA GLY A 256 -17.76 10.36 24.44
C GLY A 256 -17.30 11.80 24.35
N GLY A 257 -18.10 12.71 24.85
CA GLY A 257 -17.76 14.14 24.85
C GLY A 257 -18.95 15.03 25.20
N THR A 258 -18.71 16.32 25.18
CA THR A 258 -19.76 17.31 25.43
C THR A 258 -20.11 18.03 24.14
N PRO A 259 -21.39 18.05 23.75
CA PRO A 259 -21.85 18.88 22.64
C PRO A 259 -21.41 20.33 22.83
N LEU A 260 -21.13 21.01 21.71
CA LEU A 260 -20.61 22.38 21.75
C LEU A 260 -21.64 23.39 22.28
N GLY A 261 -22.94 23.10 22.16
CA GLY A 261 -24.01 23.96 22.56
C GLY A 261 -24.14 25.28 21.76
N GLN A 262 -23.59 25.30 20.55
CA GLN A 262 -23.57 26.45 19.66
C GLN A 262 -24.13 26.09 18.29
N GLU A 263 -24.79 27.04 17.64
CA GLU A 263 -25.29 26.88 16.28
C GLU A 263 -24.12 26.79 15.27
N VAL A 264 -24.20 25.84 14.37
CA VAL A 264 -23.28 25.67 13.25
C VAL A 264 -24.00 25.99 11.95
N MET A 265 -23.36 26.78 11.10
CA MET A 265 -23.88 27.03 9.75
C MET A 265 -23.69 25.76 8.90
N THR A 266 -24.78 25.32 8.27
CA THR A 266 -24.80 24.16 7.39
C THR A 266 -25.36 24.52 6.03
N VAL A 267 -25.03 23.72 5.04
CA VAL A 267 -25.60 23.73 3.68
C VAL A 267 -26.33 22.42 3.44
N SER A 268 -27.48 22.46 2.79
CA SER A 268 -28.10 21.21 2.33
C SER A 268 -27.28 20.58 1.21
N LEU A 269 -26.98 19.30 1.33
CA LEU A 269 -26.29 18.52 0.29
C LEU A 269 -27.35 18.08 -0.74
N GLU A 270 -27.31 18.63 -1.94
CA GLU A 270 -28.27 18.34 -3.01
C GLU A 270 -27.63 17.45 -4.08
N GLY A 271 -28.30 16.36 -4.45
CA GLY A 271 -27.84 15.44 -5.49
C GLY A 271 -27.71 14.01 -5.01
N ARG A 272 -26.92 13.23 -5.77
CA ARG A 272 -26.61 11.84 -5.42
C ARG A 272 -25.20 11.80 -4.85
N GLY A 273 -25.07 11.23 -3.68
CA GLY A 273 -23.78 10.97 -3.03
C GLY A 273 -23.52 9.49 -2.87
N GLY A 274 -22.54 9.19 -2.05
CA GLY A 274 -22.20 7.84 -1.61
C GLY A 274 -23.01 7.43 -0.39
N GLN A 275 -22.34 7.37 0.76
CA GLN A 275 -22.93 7.00 2.05
C GLN A 275 -23.14 8.25 2.92
N PRO A 276 -24.38 8.56 3.30
CA PRO A 276 -24.65 9.70 4.19
C PRO A 276 -24.18 9.40 5.61
N VAL A 277 -23.65 10.43 6.29
CA VAL A 277 -23.17 10.40 7.67
C VAL A 277 -24.20 11.08 8.57
N GLY A 278 -24.71 10.36 9.57
CA GLY A 278 -25.72 10.83 10.50
C GLY A 278 -27.13 10.83 9.92
N SER A 279 -28.11 11.00 10.79
CA SER A 279 -29.54 11.02 10.45
C SER A 279 -29.92 12.24 9.62
N SER A 280 -29.24 13.36 9.81
CA SER A 280 -29.44 14.63 9.10
C SER A 280 -28.54 14.78 7.85
N ALA A 281 -27.84 13.73 7.42
CA ALA A 281 -26.88 13.77 6.31
C ALA A 281 -25.86 14.92 6.47
N LEU A 282 -25.22 14.99 7.63
CA LEU A 282 -24.22 16.02 7.94
C LEU A 282 -22.96 15.94 7.10
N ALA A 283 -22.70 14.80 6.53
CA ALA A 283 -21.67 14.59 5.50
C ALA A 283 -22.10 13.44 4.57
N ASP A 284 -21.43 13.33 3.45
CA ASP A 284 -21.54 12.20 2.51
C ASP A 284 -20.15 11.71 2.16
N VAL A 285 -19.96 10.39 2.14
CA VAL A 285 -18.69 9.76 1.78
C VAL A 285 -18.83 9.03 0.45
N THR A 286 -18.23 9.57 -0.57
CA THR A 286 -18.24 9.00 -1.93
C THR A 286 -16.88 8.38 -2.26
N ARG A 287 -16.86 7.13 -2.69
CA ARG A 287 -15.66 6.45 -3.17
C ARG A 287 -15.30 6.89 -4.58
N VAL A 288 -14.02 7.19 -4.83
CA VAL A 288 -13.49 7.59 -6.14
C VAL A 288 -12.26 6.75 -6.46
N GLY A 289 -12.43 5.70 -7.26
CA GLY A 289 -11.35 4.72 -7.47
C GLY A 289 -10.99 4.03 -6.16
N LYS A 290 -9.73 4.16 -5.74
CA LYS A 290 -9.23 3.70 -4.43
C LYS A 290 -9.41 4.73 -3.32
N GLY A 291 -9.64 5.98 -3.66
CA GLY A 291 -9.77 7.09 -2.71
C GLY A 291 -11.19 7.44 -2.36
N TYR A 292 -11.34 8.52 -1.58
CA TYR A 292 -12.62 8.96 -1.06
C TYR A 292 -12.74 10.48 -1.10
N VAL A 293 -13.97 10.95 -1.33
CA VAL A 293 -14.36 12.35 -1.14
C VAL A 293 -15.39 12.39 -0.02
N VAL A 294 -15.07 13.13 1.04
CA VAL A 294 -15.98 13.40 2.16
C VAL A 294 -16.52 14.80 1.98
N THR A 295 -17.79 14.93 1.61
CA THR A 295 -18.48 16.21 1.44
C THR A 295 -19.24 16.56 2.71
N CYS A 296 -18.79 17.58 3.45
CA CYS A 296 -19.41 17.99 4.70
C CYS A 296 -20.48 19.07 4.46
N ALA A 297 -21.59 19.00 5.18
CA ALA A 297 -22.60 20.06 5.18
C ALA A 297 -22.15 21.32 5.94
N PHE A 298 -21.10 21.24 6.74
CA PHE A 298 -20.56 22.29 7.60
C PHE A 298 -19.15 22.68 7.22
N ALA A 299 -18.74 23.89 7.59
CA ALA A 299 -17.37 24.37 7.41
C ALA A 299 -16.40 23.62 8.35
N ILE A 300 -15.27 23.14 7.82
CA ILE A 300 -14.29 22.34 8.57
C ILE A 300 -13.17 23.19 9.17
N SER A 301 -12.97 24.42 8.66
CA SER A 301 -11.94 25.36 9.10
C SER A 301 -12.47 26.50 9.98
N GLU A 302 -13.78 26.67 10.07
CA GLU A 302 -14.42 27.82 10.74
C GLU A 302 -14.89 27.50 12.16
N LYS A 303 -15.03 28.55 12.96
CA LYS A 303 -15.74 28.47 14.25
C LYS A 303 -17.24 28.27 14.03
N PRO A 304 -17.94 27.53 14.93
CA PRO A 304 -17.46 27.08 16.23
C PRO A 304 -16.79 25.74 16.27
N LEU A 305 -16.88 24.90 15.22
CA LEU A 305 -16.32 23.54 15.19
C LEU A 305 -14.82 23.51 15.39
N ASN A 306 -14.09 24.44 14.80
CA ASN A 306 -12.63 24.54 14.97
C ASN A 306 -12.19 24.76 16.44
N ALA A 307 -13.09 25.23 17.31
CA ALA A 307 -12.83 25.41 18.74
C ALA A 307 -13.33 24.25 19.62
N TRP A 308 -14.01 23.26 19.04
CA TRP A 308 -14.55 22.12 19.77
C TRP A 308 -13.43 21.16 20.22
N LEU A 309 -13.55 20.59 21.42
CA LEU A 309 -12.49 19.75 21.99
C LEU A 309 -12.36 18.40 21.28
N GLU A 310 -13.47 17.83 20.85
CA GLU A 310 -13.55 16.51 20.21
C GLU A 310 -13.34 16.56 18.69
N LYS A 311 -13.05 17.71 18.12
CA LYS A 311 -12.88 17.92 16.68
C LYS A 311 -11.87 16.97 16.03
N ASN A 312 -10.79 16.60 16.73
CA ASN A 312 -9.74 15.74 16.18
C ASN A 312 -10.21 14.28 16.08
N VAL A 313 -11.00 13.83 17.06
CA VAL A 313 -11.55 12.48 17.08
C VAL A 313 -12.59 12.27 15.98
N LEU A 314 -13.31 13.33 15.62
CA LEU A 314 -14.32 13.30 14.56
C LEU A 314 -13.77 12.72 13.26
N TRP A 315 -12.63 13.21 12.80
CA TRP A 315 -12.05 12.79 11.50
C TRP A 315 -11.55 11.37 11.53
N GLN A 316 -10.91 10.95 12.61
CA GLN A 316 -10.49 9.56 12.79
C GLN A 316 -11.68 8.62 12.73
N ARG A 317 -12.76 8.94 13.44
CA ARG A 317 -13.98 8.14 13.48
C ARG A 317 -14.69 8.08 12.14
N LEU A 318 -14.76 9.20 11.43
CA LEU A 318 -15.36 9.25 10.12
C LEU A 318 -14.59 8.35 9.13
N LEU A 319 -13.27 8.42 9.12
CA LEU A 319 -12.45 7.60 8.24
C LEU A 319 -12.51 6.12 8.61
N LEU A 320 -12.50 5.78 9.90
CA LEU A 320 -12.66 4.40 10.36
C LEU A 320 -14.03 3.83 9.98
N SER A 321 -15.10 4.62 10.06
CA SER A 321 -16.45 4.13 9.77
C SER A 321 -16.73 3.96 8.28
N PHE A 322 -16.16 4.80 7.42
CA PHE A 322 -16.55 4.85 6.00
C PHE A 322 -15.42 4.57 5.01
N ALA A 323 -14.17 4.64 5.45
CA ALA A 323 -12.99 4.43 4.62
C ALA A 323 -11.95 3.53 5.33
N GLN A 324 -12.42 2.56 6.12
CA GLN A 324 -11.61 1.77 7.04
C GLN A 324 -10.38 1.15 6.37
N ALA A 325 -10.55 0.42 5.27
CA ALA A 325 -9.45 -0.26 4.60
C ALA A 325 -8.36 0.74 4.15
N ARG A 326 -8.78 1.87 3.57
CA ARG A 326 -7.86 2.92 3.14
C ARG A 326 -7.17 3.61 4.31
N TYR A 327 -7.90 3.90 5.38
CA TYR A 327 -7.33 4.50 6.58
C TYR A 327 -6.32 3.58 7.27
N GLN A 328 -6.65 2.28 7.39
CA GLN A 328 -5.75 1.26 7.91
C GLN A 328 -4.49 1.12 7.02
N GLU A 329 -4.63 1.15 5.71
CA GLU A 329 -3.49 1.19 4.80
C GLU A 329 -2.59 2.41 5.06
N MET A 330 -3.17 3.60 5.20
CA MET A 330 -2.43 4.83 5.51
C MET A 330 -1.63 4.72 6.80
N ILE A 331 -2.15 4.10 7.86
CA ILE A 331 -1.50 4.00 9.16
C ILE A 331 -0.60 2.77 9.31
N SER A 332 -0.95 1.63 8.69
CA SER A 332 -0.18 0.39 8.81
C SER A 332 1.21 0.48 8.21
N ASN A 333 1.35 1.31 7.18
CA ASN A 333 2.61 1.51 6.47
C ASN A 333 3.66 2.27 7.29
N ARG A 334 3.36 2.72 8.51
CA ARG A 334 4.08 3.82 9.13
C ARG A 334 4.88 3.53 10.37
N ASN A 335 4.68 2.44 11.08
CA ASN A 335 5.52 2.28 12.26
C ASN A 335 5.66 0.84 12.77
N TYR A 336 6.86 0.29 12.65
CA TYR A 336 7.32 -0.79 13.49
C TYR A 336 8.69 -0.38 14.06
N GLY A 337 8.71 0.10 15.32
CA GLY A 337 9.94 0.26 16.08
C GLY A 337 10.93 1.30 15.54
N GLY A 338 10.45 2.43 15.00
CA GLY A 338 11.30 3.50 14.46
C GLY A 338 11.72 3.32 13.00
N TYR A 339 11.11 2.36 12.30
CA TYR A 339 11.29 2.17 10.86
C TYR A 339 10.04 2.62 10.12
N VAL A 340 10.20 3.47 9.15
CA VAL A 340 9.17 3.72 8.14
C VAL A 340 9.56 2.95 6.90
N ARG A 341 8.67 2.12 6.41
CA ARG A 341 8.88 1.30 5.22
C ARG A 341 7.93 1.75 4.12
N ASP A 342 8.45 1.97 2.92
CA ASP A 342 7.60 2.13 1.75
C ASP A 342 7.01 0.76 1.35
N ASN A 343 5.70 0.67 1.26
CA ASN A 343 5.01 -0.57 0.87
C ASN A 343 5.32 -1.03 -0.53
N ARG A 344 5.82 -0.16 -1.40
CA ARG A 344 6.35 -0.57 -2.71
C ARG A 344 7.38 -1.69 -2.60
N ALA A 345 8.06 -1.79 -1.46
CA ALA A 345 9.01 -2.86 -1.17
C ALA A 345 8.37 -4.20 -0.78
N SER A 346 7.05 -4.27 -0.59
CA SER A 346 6.37 -5.53 -0.28
C SER A 346 6.17 -6.43 -1.51
N VAL A 347 6.36 -5.88 -2.71
CA VAL A 347 6.30 -6.63 -3.97
C VAL A 347 7.46 -7.60 -4.06
N ASP A 348 7.17 -8.89 -4.14
CA ASP A 348 8.20 -9.93 -4.20
C ASP A 348 8.71 -10.14 -5.63
N THR A 349 9.86 -9.55 -5.95
CA THR A 349 10.49 -9.73 -7.27
C THR A 349 11.03 -11.13 -7.51
N SER A 350 11.06 -12.00 -6.50
CA SER A 350 11.46 -13.39 -6.70
C SER A 350 10.53 -14.13 -7.65
N VAL A 351 9.25 -13.76 -7.68
CA VAL A 351 8.25 -14.28 -8.62
C VAL A 351 8.67 -14.03 -10.07
N ALA A 352 8.95 -12.78 -10.42
CA ALA A 352 9.36 -12.43 -11.79
C ALA A 352 10.66 -13.14 -12.19
N ARG A 353 11.57 -13.35 -11.24
CA ARG A 353 12.80 -14.12 -11.46
C ARG A 353 12.53 -15.61 -11.73
N GLN A 354 11.53 -16.20 -11.08
CA GLN A 354 11.16 -17.59 -11.26
C GLN A 354 10.44 -17.82 -12.58
N ILE A 355 9.62 -16.88 -13.05
CA ILE A 355 8.94 -16.94 -14.35
C ILE A 355 9.97 -17.20 -15.45
N GLY A 356 11.05 -16.44 -15.49
CA GLY A 356 12.17 -16.60 -16.40
C GLY A 356 11.77 -16.54 -17.88
N VAL A 357 12.58 -15.92 -18.69
CA VAL A 357 12.40 -15.99 -20.15
C VAL A 357 12.93 -17.32 -20.63
N GLU A 358 12.13 -18.08 -21.35
CA GLU A 358 12.57 -19.36 -21.93
C GLU A 358 13.79 -19.16 -22.81
N ASN A 359 14.93 -19.67 -22.36
CA ASN A 359 16.14 -19.79 -23.15
C ASN A 359 16.10 -21.10 -23.94
N THR A 360 15.20 -21.20 -24.91
CA THR A 360 15.08 -22.37 -25.76
C THR A 360 16.43 -22.70 -26.43
N GLY A 361 17.14 -23.65 -25.86
CA GLY A 361 18.35 -24.24 -26.48
C GLY A 361 19.61 -23.38 -26.54
N ALA A 362 19.53 -22.07 -26.21
CA ALA A 362 20.69 -21.18 -26.32
C ALA A 362 21.85 -21.56 -25.39
N ALA A 363 21.54 -22.10 -24.20
CA ALA A 363 22.57 -22.58 -23.28
C ALA A 363 23.18 -23.95 -23.66
N ALA A 364 22.47 -24.79 -24.40
CA ALA A 364 22.95 -26.11 -24.80
C ALA A 364 24.09 -26.04 -25.82
N LEU A 365 24.00 -25.09 -26.77
CA LEU A 365 25.04 -24.95 -27.80
C LEU A 365 26.44 -24.60 -27.26
N PRO A 366 26.62 -23.62 -26.36
CA PRO A 366 27.89 -23.39 -25.68
C PRO A 366 28.40 -24.60 -24.92
N MET A 367 27.52 -25.34 -24.22
CA MET A 367 27.89 -26.55 -23.50
C MET A 367 28.39 -27.66 -24.44
N VAL A 368 27.77 -27.80 -25.63
CA VAL A 368 28.23 -28.74 -26.65
C VAL A 368 29.63 -28.38 -27.15
N VAL A 369 29.91 -27.08 -27.40
CA VAL A 369 31.23 -26.59 -27.80
C VAL A 369 32.29 -26.91 -26.74
N VAL A 370 31.97 -26.62 -25.46
CA VAL A 370 32.86 -26.89 -24.33
C VAL A 370 33.05 -28.40 -24.16
N GLY A 371 31.99 -29.19 -24.23
CA GLY A 371 32.05 -30.65 -24.19
C GLY A 371 32.89 -31.25 -25.32
N ALA A 372 32.71 -30.76 -26.55
CA ALA A 372 33.54 -31.18 -27.70
C ALA A 372 35.00 -30.80 -27.50
N PHE A 373 35.28 -29.59 -26.98
CA PHE A 373 36.66 -29.21 -26.65
C PHE A 373 37.29 -30.15 -25.62
N ILE A 374 36.59 -30.47 -24.53
CA ILE A 374 37.11 -31.39 -23.49
C ILE A 374 37.38 -32.76 -24.05
N LEU A 375 36.48 -33.29 -24.87
CA LEU A 375 36.67 -34.60 -25.52
C LEU A 375 37.83 -34.59 -26.52
N LEU A 376 37.94 -33.56 -27.34
CA LEU A 376 39.00 -33.45 -28.36
C LEU A 376 40.35 -33.10 -27.73
N ALA A 377 40.44 -32.21 -26.77
CA ALA A 377 41.67 -31.82 -26.09
C ALA A 377 42.21 -32.93 -25.16
N GLY A 378 41.29 -33.68 -24.53
CA GLY A 378 41.63 -34.77 -23.62
C GLY A 378 41.84 -36.09 -24.39
N PHE A 379 40.81 -36.93 -24.39
CA PHE A 379 40.89 -38.30 -24.89
C PHE A 379 41.12 -38.37 -26.40
N GLY A 380 40.44 -37.59 -27.21
CA GLY A 380 40.48 -37.65 -28.65
C GLY A 380 41.84 -37.22 -29.21
N GLY A 381 42.35 -36.07 -28.74
CA GLY A 381 43.66 -35.56 -29.16
C GLY A 381 44.80 -36.48 -28.73
N TYR A 382 44.75 -36.95 -27.49
CA TYR A 382 45.76 -37.91 -26.99
C TYR A 382 45.77 -39.24 -27.80
N TRP A 383 44.57 -39.84 -28.02
CA TRP A 383 44.44 -41.11 -28.77
C TRP A 383 44.90 -40.95 -30.22
N LEU A 384 44.52 -39.83 -30.88
CA LEU A 384 44.89 -39.53 -32.26
C LEU A 384 46.41 -39.32 -32.40
N LEU A 385 47.03 -38.52 -31.54
CA LEU A 385 48.45 -38.21 -31.54
C LEU A 385 49.27 -39.42 -31.13
N LYS A 386 48.75 -40.30 -30.27
CA LYS A 386 49.34 -41.58 -29.94
C LYS A 386 49.35 -42.52 -31.13
N ARG A 387 48.27 -42.55 -31.94
CA ARG A 387 48.17 -43.38 -33.15
C ARG A 387 49.10 -42.89 -34.26
N LEU A 388 49.37 -41.56 -34.30
CA LEU A 388 50.28 -40.92 -35.25
C LEU A 388 51.76 -40.95 -34.79
N ASP A 389 52.04 -41.47 -33.59
CA ASP A 389 53.36 -41.52 -32.92
C ASP A 389 54.00 -40.14 -32.77
N ARG A 390 53.14 -39.09 -32.56
CA ARG A 390 53.52 -37.68 -32.40
C ARG A 390 53.00 -37.08 -31.15
N ARG A 391 53.13 -37.71 -30.01
CA ARG A 391 52.59 -37.26 -28.72
C ARG A 391 53.11 -35.89 -28.28
N GLU A 392 54.30 -35.54 -28.70
CA GLU A 392 54.98 -34.29 -28.44
C GLU A 392 54.19 -33.06 -28.95
N TRP A 393 53.31 -33.25 -29.96
CA TRP A 393 52.48 -32.15 -30.50
C TRP A 393 51.30 -31.80 -29.64
N MET A 394 51.08 -32.54 -28.55
CA MET A 394 49.93 -32.26 -27.67
C MET A 394 50.02 -30.86 -27.03
N TRP A 395 51.23 -30.37 -26.73
CA TRP A 395 51.43 -29.02 -26.24
C TRP A 395 51.06 -27.91 -27.22
N ALA A 396 51.00 -28.16 -28.53
CA ALA A 396 50.58 -27.21 -29.56
C ALA A 396 49.10 -27.42 -29.94
N THR A 397 48.63 -28.69 -29.95
CA THR A 397 47.23 -28.98 -30.37
C THR A 397 46.19 -28.55 -29.32
N VAL A 398 46.49 -28.65 -28.02
CA VAL A 398 45.56 -28.22 -26.98
C VAL A 398 45.35 -26.71 -27.01
N PRO A 399 46.38 -25.84 -27.07
CA PRO A 399 46.18 -24.41 -27.26
C PRO A 399 45.47 -24.02 -28.57
N ALA A 400 45.79 -24.73 -29.67
CA ALA A 400 45.11 -24.50 -30.94
C ALA A 400 43.62 -24.82 -30.88
N LEU A 401 43.24 -25.97 -30.26
CA LEU A 401 41.86 -26.32 -30.00
C LEU A 401 41.17 -25.33 -29.07
N ALA A 402 41.87 -24.81 -28.05
CA ALA A 402 41.34 -23.79 -27.17
C ALA A 402 41.02 -22.50 -27.91
N VAL A 403 41.89 -22.07 -28.83
CA VAL A 403 41.65 -20.92 -29.69
C VAL A 403 40.44 -21.14 -30.60
N VAL A 404 40.33 -22.33 -31.21
CA VAL A 404 39.18 -22.69 -32.05
C VAL A 404 37.89 -22.70 -31.23
N ALA A 405 37.89 -23.29 -30.03
CA ALA A 405 36.73 -23.31 -29.15
C ALA A 405 36.34 -21.90 -28.72
N SER A 406 37.32 -21.06 -28.35
CA SER A 406 37.08 -19.66 -27.99
C SER A 406 36.49 -18.85 -29.15
N LEU A 407 37.01 -19.02 -30.36
CA LEU A 407 36.47 -18.36 -31.56
C LEU A 407 35.08 -18.89 -31.91
N SER A 408 34.82 -20.17 -31.72
CA SER A 408 33.49 -20.76 -31.90
C SER A 408 32.48 -20.24 -30.90
N LEU A 409 32.85 -20.15 -29.62
CA LEU A 409 32.01 -19.53 -28.58
C LEU A 409 31.77 -18.04 -28.85
N TRP A 410 32.82 -17.33 -29.29
CA TRP A 410 32.67 -15.92 -29.66
C TRP A 410 31.73 -15.74 -30.87
N GLY A 411 31.92 -16.54 -31.92
CA GLY A 411 31.05 -16.55 -33.11
C GLY A 411 29.61 -16.92 -32.75
N LEU A 412 29.44 -17.94 -31.89
CA LEU A 412 28.12 -18.34 -31.38
C LEU A 412 27.43 -17.22 -30.59
N SER A 413 28.19 -16.50 -29.79
CA SER A 413 27.65 -15.35 -29.03
C SER A 413 27.14 -14.20 -29.91
N GLN A 414 27.59 -14.12 -31.19
CA GLN A 414 27.12 -13.14 -32.14
C GLN A 414 25.78 -13.53 -32.82
N VAL A 415 25.51 -14.85 -32.90
CA VAL A 415 24.37 -15.41 -33.63
C VAL A 415 23.20 -15.76 -32.70
N LEU A 416 23.52 -16.09 -31.44
CA LEU A 416 22.48 -16.38 -30.48
C LEU A 416 21.70 -15.10 -30.06
N PRO A 417 20.36 -15.16 -29.90
CA PRO A 417 19.53 -14.02 -29.52
C PRO A 417 19.76 -13.56 -28.07
N LEU A 418 20.95 -13.79 -27.52
CA LEU A 418 21.35 -13.37 -26.19
C LEU A 418 21.63 -11.86 -26.08
N ARG A 419 21.52 -11.10 -27.19
CA ARG A 419 21.73 -9.66 -27.21
C ARG A 419 20.46 -8.85 -27.03
N GLU A 420 19.30 -9.45 -27.32
CA GLU A 420 18.03 -8.77 -27.15
C GLU A 420 17.68 -8.62 -25.67
N PRO A 421 17.16 -7.47 -25.26
CA PRO A 421 16.69 -7.30 -23.89
C PRO A 421 15.54 -8.28 -23.61
N ALA A 422 15.46 -8.68 -22.35
CA ALA A 422 14.42 -9.58 -21.87
C ALA A 422 13.73 -8.97 -20.64
N ALA A 423 12.44 -9.20 -20.53
CA ALA A 423 11.68 -8.81 -19.34
C ALA A 423 10.78 -9.96 -18.89
N THR A 424 10.66 -10.08 -17.59
CA THR A 424 9.64 -10.93 -16.95
C THR A 424 8.79 -10.07 -16.05
N TYR A 425 7.49 -10.30 -16.06
CA TYR A 425 6.59 -9.54 -15.20
C TYR A 425 5.41 -10.38 -14.74
N TYR A 426 4.85 -9.95 -13.63
CA TYR A 426 3.62 -10.51 -13.14
C TYR A 426 2.69 -9.40 -12.66
N THR A 427 1.40 -9.66 -12.82
CA THR A 427 0.35 -8.76 -12.39
C THR A 427 -0.52 -9.46 -11.35
N VAL A 428 -0.76 -8.77 -10.25
CA VAL A 428 -1.72 -9.20 -9.22
C VAL A 428 -2.87 -8.22 -9.23
N LEU A 429 -4.08 -8.75 -9.42
CA LEU A 429 -5.31 -7.99 -9.35
C LEU A 429 -6.17 -8.47 -8.19
N HIS A 430 -6.73 -7.53 -7.47
CA HIS A 430 -7.73 -7.76 -6.45
C HIS A 430 -9.04 -7.15 -6.90
N VAL A 431 -10.13 -7.88 -6.75
CA VAL A 431 -11.49 -7.45 -7.06
C VAL A 431 -12.32 -7.53 -5.78
N ASP A 432 -12.86 -6.41 -5.33
CA ASP A 432 -13.73 -6.38 -4.16
C ASP A 432 -15.14 -6.94 -4.45
N GLU A 433 -15.97 -7.09 -3.41
CA GLU A 433 -17.34 -7.58 -3.53
C GLU A 433 -18.23 -6.73 -4.46
N ASN A 434 -17.86 -5.48 -4.70
CA ASN A 434 -18.58 -4.55 -5.58
C ASN A 434 -18.05 -4.57 -7.02
N GLY A 435 -17.04 -5.39 -7.31
CA GLY A 435 -16.40 -5.49 -8.62
C GLY A 435 -15.36 -4.38 -8.90
N HIS A 436 -14.95 -3.60 -7.90
CA HIS A 436 -13.86 -2.66 -8.08
C HIS A 436 -12.53 -3.41 -8.11
N GLN A 437 -11.71 -3.05 -9.07
CA GLN A 437 -10.44 -3.70 -9.34
C GLN A 437 -9.28 -2.82 -8.89
N ASP A 438 -8.32 -3.44 -8.20
CA ASP A 438 -7.05 -2.87 -7.81
C ASP A 438 -5.91 -3.85 -8.06
N GLY A 439 -4.69 -3.33 -8.26
CA GLY A 439 -3.54 -4.22 -8.44
C GLY A 439 -2.26 -3.49 -8.81
N TYR A 440 -1.25 -4.30 -9.09
CA TYR A 440 0.06 -3.82 -9.50
C TYR A 440 0.75 -4.80 -10.46
N THR A 441 1.69 -4.26 -11.25
CA THR A 441 2.55 -5.05 -12.14
C THR A 441 4.00 -4.88 -11.73
N ALA A 442 4.63 -5.98 -11.33
CA ALA A 442 6.05 -6.03 -11.04
C ALA A 442 6.83 -6.54 -12.25
N VAL A 443 7.93 -5.89 -12.54
CA VAL A 443 8.75 -6.15 -13.73
C VAL A 443 10.20 -6.40 -13.32
N MET A 444 10.81 -7.36 -13.97
CA MET A 444 12.27 -7.48 -14.01
C MET A 444 12.75 -7.40 -15.45
N ALA A 445 13.71 -6.53 -15.71
CA ALA A 445 14.31 -6.36 -17.03
C ALA A 445 15.82 -6.60 -16.98
N ALA A 446 16.37 -7.16 -18.05
CA ALA A 446 17.81 -7.36 -18.22
C ALA A 446 18.21 -7.25 -19.68
N LYS A 447 19.46 -6.86 -19.94
CA LYS A 447 20.06 -6.90 -21.26
C LYS A 447 21.49 -7.48 -21.23
N ALA A 448 21.97 -7.90 -22.39
CA ALA A 448 23.37 -8.26 -22.56
C ALA A 448 24.26 -6.99 -22.61
N GLY A 449 25.50 -7.11 -22.15
CA GLY A 449 26.47 -6.01 -22.15
C GLY A 449 26.71 -5.43 -20.75
N ARG A 450 27.71 -4.57 -20.65
CA ARG A 450 28.08 -3.86 -19.41
C ARG A 450 27.87 -2.35 -19.53
N GLU A 451 27.10 -1.95 -20.53
CA GLU A 451 26.78 -0.54 -20.76
C GLU A 451 25.57 -0.12 -19.91
N SER A 452 25.32 1.15 -19.87
CA SER A 452 24.11 1.68 -19.22
C SER A 452 22.85 1.03 -19.80
N MET A 453 21.84 0.82 -18.94
CA MET A 453 20.53 0.29 -19.34
C MET A 453 19.44 1.28 -18.93
N THR A 454 18.67 1.74 -19.90
CA THR A 454 17.51 2.59 -19.67
C THR A 454 16.23 1.77 -19.87
N VAL A 455 15.33 1.76 -18.89
CA VAL A 455 14.05 1.09 -18.94
C VAL A 455 12.93 2.10 -18.85
N GLY A 456 11.91 1.95 -19.70
CA GLY A 456 10.70 2.76 -19.70
C GLY A 456 9.50 1.91 -20.10
N ALA A 457 8.30 2.47 -20.00
CA ALA A 457 7.07 1.90 -20.52
C ALA A 457 6.26 2.99 -21.20
N THR A 458 5.78 2.74 -22.41
CA THR A 458 5.00 3.73 -23.17
C THR A 458 3.55 3.81 -22.74
N ASN A 459 3.03 2.78 -22.07
CA ASN A 459 1.66 2.68 -21.58
C ASN A 459 1.57 2.47 -20.06
N GLY A 460 2.55 2.99 -19.31
CA GLY A 460 2.57 2.97 -17.86
C GLY A 460 3.77 3.74 -17.35
N ARG A 461 3.83 3.97 -16.04
CA ARG A 461 4.94 4.65 -15.38
C ARG A 461 5.83 3.66 -14.65
N VAL A 462 7.11 3.64 -14.99
CA VAL A 462 8.10 2.80 -14.30
C VAL A 462 8.60 3.49 -13.04
N GLU A 463 8.65 2.73 -11.96
CA GLU A 463 9.22 3.14 -10.68
C GLU A 463 10.24 2.09 -10.23
N VAL A 464 11.30 2.52 -9.57
CA VAL A 464 12.28 1.58 -9.01
C VAL A 464 11.65 0.87 -7.82
N LEU A 465 11.65 -0.46 -7.87
CA LEU A 465 11.25 -1.27 -6.73
C LEU A 465 12.42 -1.40 -5.76
N ASP A 466 12.39 -0.58 -4.74
CA ASP A 466 13.44 -0.51 -3.75
C ASP A 466 12.87 -0.53 -2.32
N SER A 467 13.51 -1.26 -1.44
CA SER A 467 13.16 -1.21 -0.02
C SER A 467 13.79 0.04 0.59
N ILE A 468 13.00 1.09 0.71
CA ILE A 468 13.42 2.29 1.42
C ILE A 468 13.07 2.09 2.89
N SER A 469 14.08 2.09 3.76
CA SER A 469 13.90 2.12 5.21
C SER A 469 14.59 3.36 5.76
N TYR A 470 13.86 4.17 6.51
CA TYR A 470 14.38 5.35 7.18
C TYR A 470 14.42 5.13 8.69
N TYR A 471 15.55 5.50 9.28
CA TYR A 471 15.71 5.49 10.74
C TYR A 471 15.52 6.90 11.28
N THR A 472 14.55 7.12 12.14
CA THR A 472 14.17 8.45 12.66
C THR A 472 15.25 9.16 13.49
N ASN A 473 16.31 8.45 13.86
CA ASN A 473 17.41 8.99 14.69
C ASN A 473 18.78 8.98 13.99
N SER A 474 18.79 9.04 12.65
CA SER A 474 20.05 9.06 11.90
C SER A 474 20.66 10.45 11.85
N ASP A 475 21.99 10.52 11.97
CA ASP A 475 22.73 11.73 11.64
C ASP A 475 22.70 11.99 10.12
N PRO A 476 22.81 13.27 9.67
CA PRO A 476 22.87 13.59 8.25
C PRO A 476 23.99 12.84 7.55
N LEU A 477 23.64 12.11 6.48
CA LEU A 477 24.61 11.37 5.69
C LEU A 477 25.49 12.28 4.84
N THR A 478 26.77 11.97 4.81
CA THR A 478 27.75 12.59 3.92
C THR A 478 28.30 11.52 2.98
N LEU A 479 28.24 11.78 1.66
CA LEU A 479 28.79 10.87 0.67
C LEU A 479 30.32 10.78 0.78
N GLU A 480 30.84 9.58 0.60
CA GLU A 480 32.27 9.36 0.35
C GLU A 480 32.67 9.91 -1.03
N ASN A 481 33.94 10.29 -1.20
CA ASN A 481 34.47 10.74 -2.50
C ASN A 481 34.40 9.66 -3.61
N SER A 482 34.21 8.40 -3.22
CA SER A 482 34.08 7.22 -4.10
C SER A 482 32.63 6.81 -4.36
N ALA A 483 31.68 7.58 -3.88
CA ALA A 483 30.26 7.25 -4.00
C ALA A 483 29.83 7.08 -5.46
N LYS A 484 28.99 6.08 -5.72
CA LYS A 484 28.55 5.69 -7.05
C LYS A 484 27.11 6.09 -7.30
N LEU A 485 26.86 6.52 -8.53
CA LEU A 485 25.51 6.72 -9.04
C LEU A 485 24.85 5.36 -9.29
N ARG A 486 23.76 5.09 -8.61
CA ARG A 486 23.03 3.82 -8.70
C ARG A 486 22.07 3.78 -9.88
N TYR A 487 21.19 4.79 -9.97
CA TYR A 487 20.29 4.99 -11.10
C TYR A 487 19.98 6.48 -11.32
N ILE A 488 19.48 6.77 -12.51
CA ILE A 488 18.92 8.06 -12.89
C ILE A 488 17.44 7.88 -13.18
N CYS A 489 16.59 8.60 -12.48
CA CYS A 489 15.17 8.70 -12.78
C CYS A 489 14.92 9.96 -13.58
N THR A 490 14.55 9.83 -14.85
CA THR A 490 14.28 10.97 -15.74
C THR A 490 12.78 11.11 -15.96
N TYR A 491 12.23 12.23 -15.52
CA TYR A 491 10.84 12.60 -15.72
C TYR A 491 10.67 13.35 -17.04
N GLY A 492 9.81 12.83 -17.90
CA GLY A 492 9.51 13.39 -19.20
C GLY A 492 8.09 13.00 -19.62
N PRO A 493 7.78 13.06 -20.93
CA PRO A 493 6.51 12.48 -21.43
C PRO A 493 6.37 11.00 -21.06
N THR A 494 7.50 10.31 -20.96
CA THR A 494 7.62 8.94 -20.44
C THR A 494 8.68 8.97 -19.36
N THR A 495 8.36 8.45 -18.17
CA THR A 495 9.35 8.27 -17.10
C THR A 495 10.28 7.12 -17.44
N THR A 496 11.58 7.34 -17.33
CA THR A 496 12.60 6.31 -17.59
C THR A 496 13.57 6.19 -16.44
N ILE A 497 14.04 4.97 -16.21
CA ILE A 497 15.04 4.64 -15.19
C ILE A 497 16.30 4.15 -15.90
N THR A 498 17.40 4.87 -15.73
CA THR A 498 18.70 4.54 -16.33
C THR A 498 19.64 4.03 -15.25
N TYR A 499 20.18 2.85 -15.44
CA TYR A 499 21.24 2.24 -14.63
C TYR A 499 22.60 2.46 -15.34
N PRO A 500 23.46 3.38 -14.87
CA PRO A 500 24.70 3.74 -15.60
C PRO A 500 25.72 2.60 -15.66
N GLU A 501 25.80 1.79 -14.61
CA GLU A 501 26.69 0.64 -14.51
C GLU A 501 25.87 -0.64 -14.35
N ASN A 502 25.32 -1.16 -15.44
CA ASN A 502 24.60 -2.43 -15.39
C ASN A 502 25.52 -3.59 -15.79
N GLY A 503 25.56 -4.64 -14.98
CA GLY A 503 26.26 -5.88 -15.32
C GLY A 503 25.52 -6.62 -16.44
N SER A 504 26.26 -7.34 -17.29
CA SER A 504 25.63 -8.18 -18.34
C SER A 504 24.66 -9.18 -17.71
N TRP A 505 23.39 -9.14 -18.14
CA TRP A 505 22.31 -9.97 -17.60
C TRP A 505 22.04 -9.74 -16.10
N ASN A 506 22.35 -8.55 -15.62
CA ASN A 506 21.89 -8.13 -14.31
C ASN A 506 20.42 -7.69 -14.41
N TRP A 507 19.57 -8.33 -13.64
CA TRP A 507 18.13 -8.06 -13.61
C TRP A 507 17.85 -6.89 -12.69
N VAL A 508 17.20 -5.87 -13.22
CA VAL A 508 16.71 -4.74 -12.45
C VAL A 508 15.23 -4.92 -12.13
N SER A 509 14.83 -4.50 -10.94
CA SER A 509 13.46 -4.68 -10.44
C SER A 509 12.71 -3.35 -10.45
N LEU A 510 11.53 -3.36 -11.03
CA LEU A 510 10.66 -2.21 -11.25
C LEU A 510 9.21 -2.56 -10.91
N VAL A 511 8.43 -1.56 -10.58
CA VAL A 511 6.97 -1.61 -10.60
C VAL A 511 6.48 -0.71 -11.72
N VAL A 512 5.44 -1.12 -12.41
CA VAL A 512 4.77 -0.28 -13.40
C VAL A 512 3.39 0.07 -12.88
N ARG A 513 3.16 1.36 -12.73
CA ARG A 513 1.86 1.93 -12.38
C ARG A 513 1.09 2.32 -13.64
N ASP A 514 -0.21 2.39 -13.52
CA ASP A 514 -1.13 2.80 -14.59
C ASP A 514 -0.98 1.94 -15.87
N ALA A 515 -0.39 0.74 -15.73
CA ALA A 515 -0.37 -0.22 -16.82
C ALA A 515 -1.80 -0.64 -17.18
N PRO A 516 -2.17 -0.73 -18.46
CA PRO A 516 -3.47 -1.23 -18.85
C PRO A 516 -3.61 -2.68 -18.39
N THR A 517 -4.60 -2.96 -17.56
CA THR A 517 -4.90 -4.30 -17.05
C THR A 517 -6.23 -4.79 -17.61
N GLU A 518 -6.37 -6.11 -17.73
CA GLU A 518 -7.64 -6.73 -18.10
C GLU A 518 -8.73 -6.40 -17.08
N GLU A 519 -9.95 -6.21 -17.57
CA GLU A 519 -11.11 -5.95 -16.72
C GLU A 519 -11.59 -7.26 -16.08
N MET A 520 -11.22 -7.46 -14.82
CA MET A 520 -11.56 -8.65 -14.03
C MET A 520 -12.78 -8.44 -13.12
N GLY A 521 -13.36 -7.25 -13.07
CA GLY A 521 -14.59 -6.96 -12.32
C GLY A 521 -15.81 -7.79 -12.72
N GLY A 522 -15.77 -8.50 -13.85
CA GLY A 522 -16.75 -9.51 -14.24
C GLY A 522 -16.59 -10.87 -13.53
N VAL A 523 -15.48 -11.10 -12.80
CA VAL A 523 -15.34 -12.26 -11.93
C VAL A 523 -15.99 -11.93 -10.60
N SER A 524 -17.02 -12.66 -10.25
CA SER A 524 -17.82 -12.39 -9.05
C SER A 524 -18.26 -13.69 -8.40
N GLY A 525 -18.63 -13.62 -7.13
CA GLY A 525 -19.11 -14.77 -6.44
C GLY A 525 -19.67 -14.44 -5.06
N GLY A 526 -20.23 -15.44 -4.45
CA GLY A 526 -20.75 -15.34 -3.10
C GLY A 526 -20.84 -16.71 -2.42
N CYS A 527 -21.10 -16.69 -1.15
CA CYS A 527 -21.37 -17.89 -0.40
C CYS A 527 -22.54 -17.67 0.58
N ARG A 528 -23.19 -18.77 0.92
CA ARG A 528 -24.26 -18.81 1.91
C ARG A 528 -24.26 -20.15 2.62
N TRP A 529 -24.90 -20.22 3.79
CA TRP A 529 -25.19 -21.46 4.45
C TRP A 529 -26.41 -22.13 3.81
N GLU A 530 -26.32 -23.45 3.59
CA GLU A 530 -27.45 -24.32 3.28
C GLU A 530 -27.40 -25.52 4.23
N GLY A 531 -28.25 -25.50 5.25
CA GLY A 531 -28.15 -26.45 6.35
C GLY A 531 -26.82 -26.31 7.11
N ASP A 532 -26.02 -27.37 7.18
CA ASP A 532 -24.72 -27.39 7.83
C ASP A 532 -23.55 -27.12 6.88
N SER A 533 -23.82 -26.71 5.65
CA SER A 533 -22.80 -26.55 4.61
C SER A 533 -22.75 -25.13 4.07
N LEU A 534 -21.53 -24.67 3.75
CA LEU A 534 -21.29 -23.44 2.96
C LEU A 534 -21.35 -23.79 1.48
N VAL A 535 -22.18 -23.08 0.73
CA VAL A 535 -22.28 -23.20 -0.70
C VAL A 535 -21.67 -21.97 -1.35
N PHE A 536 -20.64 -22.19 -2.14
CA PHE A 536 -19.92 -21.16 -2.88
C PHE A 536 -20.32 -21.20 -4.34
N ARG A 537 -20.56 -20.03 -4.90
CA ARG A 537 -20.77 -19.87 -6.33
C ARG A 537 -19.83 -18.80 -6.87
N VAL A 538 -19.01 -19.14 -7.85
CA VAL A 538 -18.09 -18.23 -8.53
C VAL A 538 -18.35 -18.25 -10.01
N THR A 539 -18.49 -17.07 -10.63
CA THR A 539 -18.75 -16.90 -12.06
C THR A 539 -17.64 -16.06 -12.69
N ASN A 540 -17.07 -16.55 -13.77
CA ASN A 540 -16.11 -15.83 -14.58
C ASN A 540 -16.79 -15.17 -15.79
N ASN A 541 -17.23 -13.93 -15.64
CA ASN A 541 -17.73 -13.12 -16.75
C ASN A 541 -16.65 -12.23 -17.41
N SER A 542 -15.38 -12.46 -17.08
CA SER A 542 -14.25 -11.80 -17.75
C SER A 542 -13.97 -12.45 -19.11
N ARG A 543 -13.03 -11.89 -19.86
CA ARG A 543 -12.57 -12.45 -21.15
C ARG A 543 -11.41 -13.43 -20.98
N THR A 544 -10.82 -13.50 -19.80
CA THR A 544 -9.61 -14.27 -19.51
C THR A 544 -9.98 -15.61 -18.88
N ALA A 545 -9.37 -16.68 -19.36
CA ALA A 545 -9.45 -17.98 -18.73
C ALA A 545 -8.66 -17.97 -17.42
N LEU A 546 -9.23 -18.54 -16.39
CA LEU A 546 -8.64 -18.63 -15.06
C LEU A 546 -8.28 -20.08 -14.76
N ASP A 547 -7.05 -20.30 -14.34
CA ASP A 547 -6.49 -21.62 -14.08
C ASP A 547 -6.31 -21.85 -12.59
N ASN A 548 -6.45 -23.10 -12.16
CA ASN A 548 -6.17 -23.54 -10.79
C ASN A 548 -6.88 -22.69 -9.70
N GLY A 549 -8.15 -22.38 -9.92
CA GLY A 549 -8.96 -21.60 -8.99
C GLY A 549 -9.11 -22.31 -7.64
N VAL A 550 -9.02 -21.54 -6.55
CA VAL A 550 -9.16 -21.99 -5.18
C VAL A 550 -9.99 -20.97 -4.40
N ILE A 551 -10.90 -21.45 -3.58
CA ILE A 551 -11.63 -20.62 -2.61
C ILE A 551 -10.96 -20.79 -1.24
N LEU A 552 -10.49 -19.69 -0.66
CA LEU A 552 -9.99 -19.62 0.70
C LEU A 552 -11.13 -19.26 1.65
N THR A 553 -11.17 -19.93 2.78
CA THR A 553 -12.15 -19.70 3.83
C THR A 553 -11.48 -19.85 5.19
N ASP A 554 -12.13 -19.36 6.24
CA ASP A 554 -11.66 -19.64 7.62
C ASP A 554 -11.72 -21.13 7.99
N TYR A 555 -12.58 -21.90 7.32
CA TYR A 555 -12.76 -23.35 7.59
C TYR A 555 -11.80 -24.24 6.81
N GLY A 556 -10.98 -23.65 5.94
CA GLY A 556 -10.09 -24.38 5.06
C GLY A 556 -10.14 -23.81 3.63
N PHE A 557 -9.72 -24.59 2.66
CA PHE A 557 -9.79 -24.20 1.25
C PHE A 557 -10.49 -25.24 0.39
N VAL A 558 -11.01 -24.79 -0.74
CA VAL A 558 -11.71 -25.64 -1.71
C VAL A 558 -11.16 -25.40 -3.11
N THR A 559 -10.72 -26.47 -3.75
CA THR A 559 -10.26 -26.40 -5.15
C THR A 559 -11.46 -26.24 -6.09
N VAL A 560 -11.42 -25.17 -6.89
CA VAL A 560 -12.39 -24.91 -7.95
C VAL A 560 -11.92 -25.53 -9.27
N GLY A 561 -10.62 -25.42 -9.56
CA GLY A 561 -10.02 -25.82 -10.84
C GLY A 561 -10.09 -24.69 -11.86
N ASP A 562 -10.04 -25.05 -13.13
CA ASP A 562 -10.05 -24.11 -14.24
C ASP A 562 -11.46 -23.54 -14.46
N LEU A 563 -11.54 -22.23 -14.72
CA LEU A 563 -12.78 -21.49 -14.91
C LEU A 563 -12.72 -20.65 -16.18
N LEU A 564 -13.30 -21.15 -17.25
CA LEU A 564 -13.31 -20.47 -18.56
C LEU A 564 -14.29 -19.27 -18.57
N PRO A 565 -14.10 -18.30 -19.47
CA PRO A 565 -15.06 -17.21 -19.67
C PRO A 565 -16.49 -17.70 -19.81
N GLY A 566 -17.42 -17.09 -19.06
CA GLY A 566 -18.84 -17.44 -19.02
C GLY A 566 -19.17 -18.66 -18.16
N GLN A 567 -18.21 -19.32 -17.56
CA GLN A 567 -18.48 -20.46 -16.68
C GLN A 567 -18.78 -20.03 -15.24
N THR A 568 -19.63 -20.85 -14.59
CA THR A 568 -19.91 -20.77 -13.16
C THR A 568 -19.51 -22.08 -12.51
N ALA A 569 -18.76 -22.00 -11.41
CA ALA A 569 -18.45 -23.11 -10.55
C ALA A 569 -19.27 -23.00 -9.27
N GLU A 570 -19.81 -24.14 -8.82
CA GLU A 570 -20.46 -24.27 -7.53
C GLU A 570 -19.71 -25.30 -6.69
N LYS A 571 -19.40 -24.96 -5.45
CA LYS A 571 -18.67 -25.81 -4.52
C LYS A 571 -19.36 -25.80 -3.17
N VAL A 572 -19.40 -26.96 -2.54
CA VAL A 572 -20.02 -27.15 -1.22
C VAL A 572 -18.93 -27.52 -0.22
N LEU A 573 -18.94 -26.88 0.92
CA LEU A 573 -18.02 -27.08 2.02
C LEU A 573 -18.83 -27.36 3.28
N THR A 574 -18.66 -28.53 3.89
CA THR A 574 -19.32 -28.87 5.14
C THR A 574 -18.28 -28.91 6.25
N PRO A 575 -18.26 -27.93 7.16
CA PRO A 575 -17.38 -27.97 8.32
C PRO A 575 -17.62 -29.19 9.19
N LEU A 576 -16.54 -29.82 9.66
CA LEU A 576 -16.64 -30.95 10.56
C LEU A 576 -17.07 -30.48 11.96
N PRO A 577 -18.00 -31.14 12.64
CA PRO A 577 -18.26 -30.86 14.04
C PRO A 577 -17.02 -31.17 14.89
N ALA A 578 -16.71 -30.37 15.90
CA ALA A 578 -15.55 -30.51 16.78
C ALA A 578 -15.38 -31.93 17.40
N SER A 579 -16.46 -32.64 17.58
CA SER A 579 -16.48 -34.01 18.14
C SER A 579 -16.46 -35.13 17.09
N ALA A 580 -16.35 -34.81 15.79
CA ALA A 580 -16.40 -35.80 14.73
C ALA A 580 -15.19 -36.75 14.78
N PRO A 581 -15.35 -38.04 14.54
CA PRO A 581 -14.24 -38.95 14.34
C PRO A 581 -13.46 -38.54 13.09
N GLY A 582 -12.17 -38.19 13.25
CA GLY A 582 -11.32 -37.66 12.15
C GLY A 582 -11.18 -36.15 12.14
N ALA A 583 -11.80 -35.46 13.10
CA ALA A 583 -11.46 -34.04 13.32
C ALA A 583 -9.96 -33.89 13.55
N PRO A 584 -9.33 -32.86 12.96
CA PRO A 584 -7.89 -32.65 13.06
C PRO A 584 -7.48 -32.44 14.52
N ARG A 585 -6.50 -33.24 14.96
CA ARG A 585 -6.00 -33.22 16.35
C ARG A 585 -4.86 -32.21 16.56
N ASN A 586 -4.31 -31.72 15.49
CA ASN A 586 -3.24 -30.74 15.52
C ASN A 586 -3.31 -29.85 14.26
N ARG A 587 -2.59 -28.75 14.32
CA ARG A 587 -2.49 -27.78 13.21
C ARG A 587 -2.08 -28.45 11.89
N ASP A 588 -1.27 -29.50 11.95
CA ASP A 588 -0.75 -30.16 10.76
C ASP A 588 -1.80 -31.03 10.04
N GLU A 589 -2.75 -31.57 10.77
CA GLU A 589 -3.88 -32.31 10.20
C GLU A 589 -5.00 -31.37 9.71
N ALA A 590 -5.08 -30.16 10.28
CA ALA A 590 -6.16 -29.21 10.01
C ALA A 590 -6.13 -28.55 8.62
N PHE A 591 -5.01 -28.61 7.89
CA PHE A 591 -4.79 -27.82 6.69
C PHE A 591 -4.55 -28.64 5.42
N GLY A 592 -5.16 -29.79 5.29
CA GLY A 592 -5.18 -30.56 4.03
C GLY A 592 -6.31 -30.10 3.09
N ASP A 593 -6.17 -30.32 1.78
CA ASP A 593 -7.26 -30.12 0.83
C ASP A 593 -8.48 -30.98 1.25
N GLY A 594 -9.64 -30.35 1.41
CA GLY A 594 -10.86 -31.02 1.89
C GLY A 594 -10.93 -31.29 3.39
N VAL A 595 -9.95 -30.85 4.18
CA VAL A 595 -10.02 -30.86 5.65
C VAL A 595 -10.70 -29.59 6.13
N LEU A 596 -11.76 -29.74 6.92
CA LEU A 596 -12.65 -28.65 7.30
C LEU A 596 -12.63 -28.49 8.82
N LEU A 597 -12.33 -27.27 9.26
CA LEU A 597 -12.36 -26.90 10.66
C LEU A 597 -13.80 -26.58 11.10
N SER A 598 -14.16 -26.96 12.31
CA SER A 598 -15.38 -26.47 12.97
C SER A 598 -15.16 -25.05 13.52
N GLU A 599 -16.23 -24.33 13.82
CA GLU A 599 -16.12 -23.03 14.51
C GLU A 599 -15.38 -23.15 15.86
N ALA A 600 -15.55 -24.26 16.57
CA ALA A 600 -14.84 -24.52 17.82
C ALA A 600 -13.32 -24.71 17.59
N ASP A 601 -12.95 -25.36 16.50
CA ASP A 601 -11.52 -25.55 16.16
C ASP A 601 -10.87 -24.22 15.75
N LEU A 602 -11.60 -23.35 15.06
CA LEU A 602 -11.13 -22.02 14.66
C LEU A 602 -10.81 -21.12 15.86
N THR A 603 -11.41 -21.35 17.03
CA THR A 603 -11.03 -20.62 18.26
C THR A 603 -9.66 -21.03 18.79
N ASN A 604 -9.20 -22.23 18.45
CA ASN A 604 -7.94 -22.81 18.93
C ASN A 604 -6.79 -22.73 17.90
N PHE A 605 -7.10 -22.43 16.63
CA PHE A 605 -6.12 -22.42 15.55
C PHE A 605 -6.13 -21.09 14.79
N SER A 606 -5.00 -20.42 14.77
CA SER A 606 -4.76 -19.28 13.85
C SER A 606 -4.56 -19.85 12.45
N TYR A 607 -5.59 -19.73 11.61
CA TYR A 607 -5.41 -19.93 10.18
C TYR A 607 -4.79 -18.66 9.58
N SER A 608 -3.60 -18.79 9.04
CA SER A 608 -3.03 -17.74 8.21
C SER A 608 -3.03 -18.19 6.75
N ILE A 609 -3.23 -17.27 5.83
CA ILE A 609 -3.03 -17.50 4.40
C ILE A 609 -1.65 -18.12 4.14
N TYR A 610 -0.68 -17.82 5.00
CA TYR A 610 0.66 -18.41 4.95
C TYR A 610 0.65 -19.94 5.13
N ASP A 611 -0.13 -20.47 6.07
CA ASP A 611 -0.24 -21.91 6.31
C ASP A 611 -0.89 -22.61 5.11
N PHE A 612 -1.87 -21.97 4.47
CA PHE A 612 -2.45 -22.43 3.21
C PHE A 612 -1.42 -22.45 2.09
N VAL A 613 -0.70 -21.34 1.88
CA VAL A 613 0.32 -21.23 0.83
C VAL A 613 1.38 -22.31 0.98
N GLU A 614 1.84 -22.57 2.19
CA GLU A 614 2.85 -23.59 2.44
C GLU A 614 2.37 -25.00 2.08
N ARG A 615 1.08 -25.31 2.28
CA ARG A 615 0.53 -26.66 2.11
C ARG A 615 -0.12 -26.91 0.76
N ALA A 616 -0.92 -25.96 0.27
CA ALA A 616 -1.57 -26.06 -1.04
C ALA A 616 -0.54 -26.08 -2.19
N THR A 617 0.65 -25.57 -1.92
CA THR A 617 1.75 -25.50 -2.90
C THR A 617 2.93 -26.39 -2.51
N ARG A 618 2.71 -27.40 -1.64
CA ARG A 618 3.74 -28.37 -1.29
C ARG A 618 4.06 -29.23 -2.51
N ALA A 619 4.99 -28.76 -3.30
CA ALA A 619 5.50 -29.42 -4.47
C ALA A 619 6.63 -30.37 -4.03
N ASP A 620 6.45 -31.67 -4.21
CA ASP A 620 7.53 -32.62 -4.03
C ASP A 620 8.28 -32.77 -5.35
N PRO A 621 9.58 -32.37 -5.43
CA PRO A 621 10.35 -32.47 -6.65
C PRO A 621 10.47 -33.91 -7.18
N GLU A 622 10.29 -34.93 -6.33
CA GLU A 622 10.38 -36.34 -6.72
C GLU A 622 9.14 -36.80 -7.52
N ASP A 623 7.98 -36.15 -7.28
CA ASP A 623 6.71 -36.53 -7.90
C ASP A 623 6.31 -35.67 -9.10
N MET A 624 7.05 -34.61 -9.41
CA MET A 624 6.71 -33.62 -10.44
C MET A 624 7.78 -33.55 -11.55
N THR A 625 7.34 -33.20 -12.75
CA THR A 625 8.26 -32.77 -13.80
C THR A 625 8.90 -31.43 -13.42
N PRO A 626 10.08 -31.09 -13.96
CA PRO A 626 10.73 -29.79 -13.68
C PRO A 626 9.85 -28.57 -14.04
N GLU A 627 8.99 -28.69 -15.04
CA GLU A 627 8.07 -27.65 -15.49
C GLU A 627 6.90 -27.50 -14.50
N GLU A 628 6.30 -28.60 -14.08
CA GLU A 628 5.22 -28.60 -13.06
C GLU A 628 5.74 -28.05 -11.74
N TYR A 629 6.94 -28.42 -11.32
CA TYR A 629 7.58 -27.90 -10.12
C TYR A 629 7.81 -26.38 -10.22
N LYS A 630 8.31 -25.91 -11.38
CA LYS A 630 8.51 -24.48 -11.62
C LYS A 630 7.19 -23.70 -11.51
N GLU A 631 6.11 -24.19 -12.13
CA GLU A 631 4.80 -23.54 -12.07
C GLU A 631 4.21 -23.55 -10.65
N ALA A 632 4.39 -24.62 -9.92
CA ALA A 632 3.97 -24.69 -8.51
C ALA A 632 4.72 -23.65 -7.66
N MET A 633 6.02 -23.47 -7.89
CA MET A 633 6.83 -22.48 -7.18
C MET A 633 6.43 -21.04 -7.53
N ILE A 634 6.10 -20.77 -8.80
CA ILE A 634 5.58 -19.45 -9.23
C ILE A 634 4.26 -19.15 -8.51
N ARG A 635 3.31 -20.09 -8.53
CA ARG A 635 2.02 -19.94 -7.83
C ARG A 635 2.20 -19.73 -6.33
N ARG A 636 3.07 -20.50 -5.70
CA ARG A 636 3.42 -20.31 -4.29
C ARG A 636 3.92 -18.90 -3.99
N SER A 637 4.81 -18.39 -4.83
CA SER A 637 5.36 -17.05 -4.66
C SER A 637 4.33 -15.95 -4.94
N LEU A 638 3.42 -16.15 -5.90
CA LEU A 638 2.29 -15.25 -6.14
C LEU A 638 1.33 -15.21 -4.94
N LEU A 639 0.97 -16.36 -4.40
CA LEU A 639 0.11 -16.48 -3.23
C LEU A 639 0.72 -15.81 -1.99
N SER A 640 2.03 -15.85 -1.83
CA SER A 640 2.70 -15.19 -0.70
C SER A 640 2.53 -13.67 -0.70
N ASN A 641 2.22 -13.07 -1.85
CA ASN A 641 1.92 -11.64 -1.93
C ASN A 641 0.53 -11.27 -1.42
N ILE A 642 -0.44 -12.19 -1.46
CA ILE A 642 -1.80 -11.95 -0.93
C ILE A 642 -1.79 -11.81 0.59
N SER A 643 -1.00 -12.64 1.27
CA SER A 643 -0.97 -12.65 2.74
C SER A 643 -0.53 -11.33 3.37
N ARG A 644 0.11 -10.45 2.58
CA ARG A 644 0.61 -9.16 3.05
C ARG A 644 -0.38 -8.02 2.87
N ASN A 645 -1.41 -8.21 2.04
CA ASN A 645 -2.37 -7.19 1.64
C ASN A 645 -3.82 -7.65 1.87
N SER A 646 -4.06 -8.57 2.81
CA SER A 646 -5.42 -9.04 3.10
C SER A 646 -6.22 -7.94 3.80
N ASP A 647 -7.16 -7.39 3.11
CA ASP A 647 -8.09 -6.35 3.56
C ASP A 647 -9.38 -6.91 4.20
N GLY A 648 -9.25 -8.04 4.87
CA GLY A 648 -10.29 -8.52 5.79
C GLY A 648 -11.41 -9.35 5.19
N SER A 649 -11.43 -9.60 3.89
CA SER A 649 -12.44 -10.50 3.33
C SER A 649 -12.26 -11.93 3.82
N ARG A 650 -13.33 -12.48 4.35
CA ARG A 650 -13.37 -13.80 4.95
C ARG A 650 -13.38 -14.94 3.93
N PHE A 651 -13.97 -14.69 2.77
CA PHE A 651 -14.09 -15.66 1.68
C PHE A 651 -13.48 -15.06 0.43
N ARG A 652 -12.48 -15.73 -0.12
CA ARG A 652 -11.72 -15.21 -1.24
C ARG A 652 -11.49 -16.27 -2.31
N PHE A 653 -11.90 -15.98 -3.52
CA PHE A 653 -11.54 -16.79 -4.68
C PHE A 653 -10.22 -16.29 -5.26
N ILE A 654 -9.30 -17.20 -5.51
CA ILE A 654 -8.00 -16.90 -6.12
C ILE A 654 -7.81 -17.80 -7.32
N ALA A 655 -7.34 -17.23 -8.43
CA ALA A 655 -7.02 -17.98 -9.63
C ALA A 655 -5.82 -17.36 -10.36
N PHE A 656 -5.24 -18.12 -11.27
CA PHE A 656 -4.07 -17.74 -12.05
C PHE A 656 -4.40 -17.66 -13.54
N CYS A 657 -3.54 -16.98 -14.31
CA CYS A 657 -3.63 -16.90 -15.75
C CYS A 657 -2.27 -16.57 -16.35
N ASP A 658 -2.13 -16.69 -17.66
CA ASP A 658 -0.87 -16.41 -18.34
C ASP A 658 -0.50 -14.92 -18.31
N GLY A 659 -1.47 -14.02 -18.30
CA GLY A 659 -1.22 -12.59 -18.20
C GLY A 659 -2.48 -11.76 -18.02
N LEU A 660 -2.32 -10.61 -17.39
CA LEU A 660 -3.39 -9.65 -17.05
C LEU A 660 -3.08 -8.23 -17.54
N THR A 661 -1.96 -8.02 -18.21
CA THR A 661 -1.57 -6.71 -18.71
C THR A 661 -0.90 -6.82 -20.07
N ASP A 662 -1.16 -5.83 -20.93
CA ASP A 662 -0.44 -5.63 -22.20
C ASP A 662 0.56 -4.48 -22.00
N LEU A 663 1.69 -4.81 -21.39
CA LEU A 663 2.70 -3.83 -21.02
C LEU A 663 3.69 -3.60 -22.15
N ALA A 664 3.75 -2.36 -22.64
CA ALA A 664 4.68 -1.92 -23.66
C ALA A 664 6.01 -1.41 -23.05
N LEU A 665 6.88 -2.37 -22.70
CA LEU A 665 8.20 -2.08 -22.15
C LEU A 665 9.21 -1.73 -23.23
N GLU A 666 10.08 -0.78 -22.92
CA GLU A 666 11.25 -0.40 -23.73
C GLU A 666 12.53 -0.51 -22.91
N VAL A 667 13.57 -1.00 -23.56
CA VAL A 667 14.94 -0.97 -23.04
C VAL A 667 15.82 -0.25 -24.06
N ASP A 668 16.50 0.82 -23.62
CA ASP A 668 17.29 1.71 -24.46
C ASP A 668 16.51 2.25 -25.68
N GLY A 669 15.21 2.56 -25.47
CA GLY A 669 14.32 3.06 -26.51
C GLY A 669 13.91 2.01 -27.56
N GLN A 670 14.14 0.74 -27.31
CA GLN A 670 13.70 -0.35 -28.17
C GLN A 670 12.66 -1.22 -27.46
N PRO A 671 11.56 -1.59 -28.13
CA PRO A 671 10.56 -2.48 -27.56
C PRO A 671 11.17 -3.81 -27.11
N VAL A 672 10.77 -4.29 -25.93
CA VAL A 672 11.17 -5.60 -25.45
C VAL A 672 10.27 -6.66 -26.06
N THR A 673 10.84 -7.50 -26.91
CA THR A 673 10.12 -8.58 -27.63
C THR A 673 10.18 -9.93 -26.89
N ARG A 674 11.18 -10.11 -26.02
CA ARG A 674 11.37 -11.32 -25.21
C ARG A 674 10.76 -11.11 -23.83
N THR A 675 9.47 -11.43 -23.72
CA THR A 675 8.73 -11.28 -22.45
C THR A 675 8.18 -12.62 -21.98
N ALA A 676 8.06 -12.76 -20.67
CA ALA A 676 7.25 -13.82 -20.05
C ALA A 676 6.46 -13.20 -18.91
N GLN A 677 5.21 -13.60 -18.78
CA GLN A 677 4.30 -13.01 -17.81
C GLN A 677 3.46 -14.07 -17.10
N ARG A 678 2.94 -13.70 -15.94
CA ARG A 678 1.92 -14.44 -15.17
C ARG A 678 0.96 -13.46 -14.54
N GLY A 679 -0.28 -13.91 -14.37
CA GLY A 679 -1.33 -13.16 -13.67
C GLY A 679 -1.89 -13.94 -12.50
N MET A 680 -2.35 -13.21 -11.50
CA MET A 680 -3.13 -13.74 -10.41
C MET A 680 -4.28 -12.80 -10.12
N VAL A 681 -5.47 -13.35 -9.97
CA VAL A 681 -6.69 -12.63 -9.60
C VAL A 681 -7.15 -13.10 -8.23
N SER A 682 -7.43 -12.17 -7.35
CA SER A 682 -8.01 -12.39 -6.03
C SER A 682 -9.37 -11.69 -6.00
N VAL A 683 -10.44 -12.40 -5.71
CA VAL A 683 -11.83 -11.88 -5.72
C VAL A 683 -12.46 -12.11 -4.36
N ASP A 684 -12.95 -11.06 -3.73
CA ASP A 684 -13.72 -11.18 -2.50
C ASP A 684 -15.11 -11.71 -2.80
N LEU A 685 -15.54 -12.71 -2.03
CA LEU A 685 -16.85 -13.36 -2.17
C LEU A 685 -17.81 -12.78 -1.14
N ALA A 686 -18.92 -12.25 -1.61
CA ALA A 686 -19.97 -11.74 -0.75
C ALA A 686 -20.57 -12.87 0.09
N TYR A 687 -20.74 -12.62 1.37
CA TYR A 687 -21.36 -13.56 2.29
C TYR A 687 -22.83 -13.16 2.57
N ASP A 688 -23.75 -14.05 2.25
CA ASP A 688 -25.16 -13.90 2.62
C ASP A 688 -25.45 -14.70 3.90
N PRO A 689 -25.73 -14.02 5.03
CA PRO A 689 -26.02 -14.69 6.28
C PRO A 689 -27.40 -15.36 6.32
N VAL A 690 -28.29 -15.03 5.38
CA VAL A 690 -29.68 -15.50 5.36
C VAL A 690 -29.86 -16.66 4.38
N ALA A 691 -30.19 -17.84 4.91
CA ALA A 691 -30.47 -19.01 4.09
C ALA A 691 -31.90 -18.96 3.50
N GLU A 692 -32.17 -19.79 2.48
CA GLU A 692 -33.49 -19.86 1.81
C GLU A 692 -34.65 -20.31 2.73
N ASP A 693 -34.33 -21.01 3.80
CA ASP A 693 -35.32 -21.46 4.79
C ASP A 693 -35.58 -20.43 5.91
N GLY A 694 -35.00 -19.23 5.80
CA GLY A 694 -35.08 -18.14 6.78
C GLY A 694 -34.17 -18.34 8.00
N SER A 695 -33.35 -19.37 8.05
CA SER A 695 -32.29 -19.46 9.05
C SER A 695 -31.21 -18.39 8.77
N VAL A 696 -30.68 -17.82 9.84
CA VAL A 696 -29.65 -16.76 9.76
C VAL A 696 -28.46 -17.20 10.57
N ARG A 697 -27.27 -17.06 9.97
CA ARG A 697 -26.02 -17.37 10.65
C ARG A 697 -24.99 -16.30 10.37
N PHE A 698 -24.65 -15.53 11.39
CA PHE A 698 -23.52 -14.61 11.36
C PHE A 698 -22.31 -15.32 11.92
N LEU A 699 -21.29 -15.35 11.11
CA LEU A 699 -20.02 -15.98 11.43
C LEU A 699 -19.15 -15.03 12.28
N ARG A 700 -18.10 -15.57 12.86
CA ARG A 700 -17.05 -14.80 13.50
C ARG A 700 -16.60 -13.67 12.58
N ASP A 701 -16.35 -12.48 13.12
CA ASP A 701 -15.90 -11.29 12.37
C ASP A 701 -16.91 -10.74 11.34
N SER A 702 -18.19 -11.16 11.42
CA SER A 702 -19.25 -10.57 10.59
C SER A 702 -19.65 -9.16 11.02
N PHE A 703 -19.27 -8.75 12.21
CA PHE A 703 -19.63 -7.45 12.78
C PHE A 703 -18.38 -6.64 13.09
N PRO A 704 -18.39 -5.32 12.81
CA PRO A 704 -17.32 -4.43 13.25
C PRO A 704 -17.17 -4.47 14.77
N VAL A 705 -15.93 -4.56 15.24
CA VAL A 705 -15.58 -4.59 16.65
C VAL A 705 -14.88 -3.29 17.02
N TYR A 706 -15.22 -2.76 18.17
CA TYR A 706 -14.63 -1.54 18.72
C TYR A 706 -14.04 -1.84 20.10
N SER A 707 -12.90 -1.26 20.43
CA SER A 707 -12.50 -1.12 21.82
C SER A 707 -13.45 -0.13 22.50
N ALA A 708 -13.77 -0.37 23.75
CA ALA A 708 -14.64 0.51 24.53
C ALA A 708 -13.95 0.94 25.82
N GLY A 709 -14.16 2.21 26.18
CA GLY A 709 -13.82 2.78 27.49
C GLY A 709 -15.08 2.97 28.34
N GLU A 710 -14.92 3.57 29.51
CA GLU A 710 -16.04 3.96 30.37
C GLU A 710 -15.94 5.44 30.74
N ASP A 711 -17.07 6.12 30.80
CA ASP A 711 -17.13 7.48 31.31
C ASP A 711 -17.06 7.51 32.86
N ALA A 712 -17.07 8.70 33.44
CA ALA A 712 -17.02 8.88 34.90
C ALA A 712 -18.24 8.27 35.66
N SER A 713 -19.32 7.91 34.93
CA SER A 713 -20.50 7.22 35.48
C SER A 713 -20.46 5.70 35.31
N GLY A 714 -19.44 5.17 34.62
CA GLY A 714 -19.32 3.75 34.29
C GLY A 714 -20.09 3.31 33.03
N LYS A 715 -20.62 4.28 32.27
CA LYS A 715 -21.30 4.04 30.99
C LYS A 715 -20.24 3.78 29.90
N PRO A 716 -20.39 2.69 29.12
CA PRO A 716 -19.41 2.41 28.06
C PRO A 716 -19.50 3.41 26.90
N LEU A 717 -18.33 3.70 26.32
CA LEU A 717 -18.14 4.60 25.20
C LEU A 717 -17.26 3.92 24.16
N LEU A 718 -17.57 4.11 22.89
CA LEU A 718 -16.70 3.63 21.79
C LEU A 718 -15.39 4.41 21.80
N VAL A 719 -14.29 3.66 21.57
CA VAL A 719 -12.94 4.23 21.51
C VAL A 719 -12.40 4.13 20.09
N GLU A 720 -12.19 2.92 19.59
CA GLU A 720 -11.55 2.65 18.29
C GLU A 720 -12.17 1.42 17.63
N GLN A 721 -12.37 1.49 16.33
CA GLN A 721 -12.69 0.29 15.56
C GLN A 721 -11.43 -0.55 15.40
N LEU A 722 -11.57 -1.85 15.67
CA LEU A 722 -10.48 -2.80 15.61
C LEU A 722 -10.51 -3.54 14.27
N ASP A 723 -9.34 -3.87 13.76
CA ASP A 723 -9.20 -4.70 12.57
C ASP A 723 -9.01 -6.17 12.99
N PRO A 724 -10.01 -7.03 12.82
CA PRO A 724 -9.94 -8.43 13.23
C PRO A 724 -8.92 -9.26 12.42
N THR A 725 -8.43 -8.72 11.31
CA THR A 725 -7.42 -9.39 10.48
C THR A 725 -6.00 -9.17 10.98
N GLN A 726 -5.80 -8.14 11.79
CA GLN A 726 -4.51 -7.84 12.40
C GLN A 726 -4.41 -8.47 13.78
N TYR A 727 -3.27 -9.10 14.07
CA TYR A 727 -2.98 -9.53 15.42
C TYR A 727 -2.80 -8.29 16.30
N GLN A 728 -3.75 -8.04 17.18
CA GLN A 728 -3.70 -6.99 18.20
C GLN A 728 -3.93 -7.64 19.55
N SER A 729 -2.96 -7.54 20.44
CA SER A 729 -3.13 -7.99 21.80
C SER A 729 -3.18 -6.78 22.74
N PHE A 730 -4.12 -6.82 23.66
CA PHE A 730 -4.36 -5.77 24.63
C PHE A 730 -4.07 -6.28 26.03
N PRO A 731 -3.35 -5.54 26.88
CA PRO A 731 -3.15 -5.97 28.25
C PRO A 731 -4.49 -6.06 29.00
N LEU A 732 -4.77 -7.24 29.56
CA LEU A 732 -5.93 -7.50 30.43
C LEU A 732 -5.47 -7.47 31.89
N VAL A 733 -5.42 -6.28 32.48
CA VAL A 733 -4.98 -6.13 33.88
C VAL A 733 -6.06 -6.61 34.84
N GLU A 734 -7.29 -6.14 34.69
CA GLU A 734 -8.47 -6.57 35.49
C GLU A 734 -9.67 -6.84 34.55
N SER A 735 -10.09 -5.86 33.81
CA SER A 735 -11.19 -5.97 32.84
C SER A 735 -10.94 -5.11 31.61
N ARG A 736 -11.60 -5.47 30.51
CA ARG A 736 -11.60 -4.68 29.27
C ARG A 736 -12.93 -4.75 28.57
N ALA A 737 -13.41 -3.61 28.08
CA ALA A 737 -14.65 -3.51 27.34
C ALA A 737 -14.42 -3.42 25.82
N PHE A 738 -15.35 -4.00 25.08
CA PHE A 738 -15.47 -3.93 23.62
C PHE A 738 -16.92 -3.68 23.23
N ALA A 739 -17.13 -3.31 21.97
CA ALA A 739 -18.47 -3.17 21.42
C ALA A 739 -18.54 -3.81 20.03
N PHE A 740 -19.63 -4.46 19.71
CA PHE A 740 -19.97 -4.96 18.39
C PHE A 740 -21.05 -4.10 17.77
N ASP A 741 -20.80 -3.66 16.53
CA ASP A 741 -21.83 -2.97 15.74
C ASP A 741 -22.79 -3.98 15.13
N LEU A 742 -23.97 -4.07 15.69
CA LEU A 742 -25.04 -4.98 15.26
C LEU A 742 -26.11 -4.27 14.40
N SER A 743 -25.85 -3.09 13.88
CA SER A 743 -26.79 -2.33 13.06
C SER A 743 -27.19 -3.02 11.75
N SER A 744 -26.33 -3.95 11.28
CA SER A 744 -26.59 -4.79 10.09
C SER A 744 -27.52 -5.98 10.34
N LEU A 745 -27.92 -6.26 11.59
CA LEU A 745 -28.86 -7.33 11.88
C LEU A 745 -30.22 -7.10 11.21
N PRO A 746 -30.81 -8.12 10.58
CA PRO A 746 -32.20 -8.04 10.11
C PRO A 746 -33.15 -7.67 11.25
N ARG A 747 -34.04 -6.69 11.03
CA ARG A 747 -34.94 -6.16 12.09
C ARG A 747 -35.87 -7.22 12.67
N ASP A 748 -36.21 -8.23 11.86
CA ASP A 748 -37.17 -9.29 12.20
C ASP A 748 -36.43 -10.57 12.62
N MET A 749 -35.11 -10.47 12.88
CA MET A 749 -34.33 -11.64 13.29
C MET A 749 -34.55 -11.94 14.77
N ARG A 750 -34.97 -13.18 15.01
CA ARG A 750 -34.97 -13.75 16.37
C ARG A 750 -33.67 -14.52 16.55
N VAL A 751 -32.81 -14.04 17.44
CA VAL A 751 -31.56 -14.71 17.80
C VAL A 751 -31.90 -15.99 18.61
N THR A 752 -31.35 -17.10 18.20
CA THR A 752 -31.51 -18.42 18.86
C THR A 752 -30.28 -18.88 19.58
N ASP A 753 -29.09 -18.48 19.12
CA ASP A 753 -27.82 -18.72 19.79
C ASP A 753 -26.85 -17.50 19.56
N MET A 754 -26.02 -17.26 20.57
CA MET A 754 -24.98 -16.21 20.50
C MET A 754 -23.77 -16.67 21.29
N ASP A 755 -22.61 -16.54 20.71
CA ASP A 755 -21.33 -16.84 21.36
C ASP A 755 -20.37 -15.65 21.22
N ILE A 756 -19.94 -15.12 22.35
CA ILE A 756 -18.94 -14.03 22.42
C ILE A 756 -17.70 -14.60 23.08
N SER A 757 -16.59 -14.68 22.36
CA SER A 757 -15.38 -15.34 22.83
C SER A 757 -14.10 -14.63 22.38
N ILE A 758 -12.98 -14.96 23.02
CA ILE A 758 -11.63 -14.49 22.66
C ILE A 758 -10.93 -15.60 21.86
N ARG A 759 -10.26 -15.25 20.76
CA ARG A 759 -9.59 -16.22 19.88
C ARG A 759 -8.51 -17.06 20.59
N TYR A 760 -7.69 -16.46 21.42
CA TYR A 760 -6.53 -17.10 22.05
C TYR A 760 -6.50 -16.82 23.56
N ALA A 761 -7.43 -17.39 24.32
CA ALA A 761 -7.39 -17.25 25.77
C ALA A 761 -6.71 -18.45 26.40
N TYR A 762 -5.60 -18.20 27.09
CA TYR A 762 -4.91 -19.20 27.93
C TYR A 762 -5.31 -19.10 29.40
N TYR A 763 -6.40 -18.39 29.71
CA TYR A 763 -6.87 -18.12 31.06
C TYR A 763 -8.40 -18.13 31.11
N SER A 764 -8.95 -18.37 32.27
CA SER A 764 -10.38 -18.30 32.49
C SER A 764 -10.85 -16.86 32.53
N TYR A 765 -11.99 -16.58 31.92
CA TYR A 765 -12.56 -15.23 31.87
C TYR A 765 -14.09 -15.25 31.89
N GLN A 766 -14.68 -14.12 32.27
CA GLN A 766 -16.11 -13.87 32.27
C GLN A 766 -16.42 -12.80 31.24
N VAL A 767 -17.55 -12.93 30.55
CA VAL A 767 -18.11 -11.93 29.64
C VAL A 767 -19.37 -11.38 30.29
N SER A 768 -19.45 -10.07 30.43
CA SER A 768 -20.64 -9.35 30.92
C SER A 768 -21.14 -8.42 29.82
N LEU A 769 -22.46 -8.24 29.70
CA LEU A 769 -23.12 -7.34 28.78
C LEU A 769 -23.61 -6.10 29.51
N TYR A 770 -23.47 -4.95 28.88
CA TYR A 770 -23.98 -3.69 29.44
C TYR A 770 -25.47 -3.53 29.18
N ASN A 771 -26.25 -3.36 30.23
CA ASN A 771 -27.69 -3.10 30.14
C ASN A 771 -27.92 -1.57 30.21
N PRO A 772 -28.28 -0.93 29.11
CA PRO A 772 -28.46 0.52 29.07
C PRO A 772 -29.66 1.01 29.90
N THR A 773 -30.60 0.13 30.24
CA THR A 773 -31.76 0.48 31.06
C THR A 773 -31.42 0.55 32.55
N THR A 774 -30.62 -0.41 33.04
CA THR A 774 -30.19 -0.44 34.46
C THR A 774 -28.91 0.35 34.70
N GLY A 775 -28.07 0.53 33.66
CA GLY A 775 -26.73 1.07 33.78
C GLY A 775 -25.73 0.13 34.41
N GLU A 776 -26.01 -1.18 34.45
CA GLU A 776 -25.18 -2.20 35.06
C GLU A 776 -24.63 -3.20 34.02
N TRP A 777 -23.58 -3.91 34.42
CA TRP A 777 -22.97 -4.97 33.63
C TRP A 777 -23.50 -6.33 34.12
N ASP A 778 -24.31 -6.99 33.32
CA ASP A 778 -24.90 -8.28 33.64
C ASP A 778 -24.00 -9.42 33.15
N GLU A 779 -23.73 -10.40 34.02
CA GLU A 779 -22.95 -11.58 33.63
C GLU A 779 -23.70 -12.34 32.53
N TYR A 780 -23.02 -12.55 31.40
CA TYR A 780 -23.54 -13.28 30.26
C TYR A 780 -22.98 -14.69 30.18
N LYS A 781 -21.65 -14.85 30.22
CA LYS A 781 -21.00 -16.12 29.97
C LYS A 781 -19.68 -16.23 30.70
N ARG A 782 -19.30 -17.43 31.08
CA ARG A 782 -18.04 -17.70 31.74
C ARG A 782 -17.31 -18.82 31.03
N TYR A 783 -16.02 -18.59 30.76
CA TYR A 783 -15.12 -19.54 30.14
C TYR A 783 -14.07 -19.97 31.15
N THR A 784 -13.91 -21.29 31.34
CA THR A 784 -12.90 -21.85 32.23
C THR A 784 -11.90 -22.66 31.43
N VAL A 785 -10.60 -22.38 31.63
CA VAL A 785 -9.52 -23.18 31.04
C VAL A 785 -9.38 -24.47 31.80
N ASP A 786 -9.55 -25.59 31.11
CA ASP A 786 -9.24 -26.93 31.62
C ASP A 786 -7.86 -27.32 31.06
N ASP A 787 -6.96 -27.73 31.94
CA ASP A 787 -5.56 -28.10 31.60
C ASP A 787 -5.45 -29.26 30.59
N ILE A 788 -6.55 -29.97 30.29
CA ILE A 788 -6.55 -31.18 29.46
C ILE A 788 -7.31 -30.98 28.13
N THR A 789 -8.36 -30.18 28.08
CA THR A 789 -9.31 -30.13 26.95
C THR A 789 -9.52 -28.78 26.30
N GLY A 790 -8.84 -27.72 26.79
CA GLY A 790 -9.03 -26.37 26.33
C GLY A 790 -10.15 -25.63 27.06
N LEU A 791 -10.75 -24.60 26.41
CA LEU A 791 -11.81 -23.80 27.03
C LEU A 791 -13.11 -24.58 27.19
N ALA A 792 -13.57 -24.79 28.45
CA ALA A 792 -14.87 -25.32 28.75
C ALA A 792 -15.90 -24.17 28.84
N LYS A 793 -16.97 -24.28 28.08
CA LYS A 793 -18.10 -23.36 28.03
C LYS A 793 -19.11 -23.66 29.13
N VAL A 794 -19.45 -22.65 29.93
CA VAL A 794 -20.58 -22.79 30.89
C VAL A 794 -21.81 -22.22 30.18
N GLU A 795 -22.83 -23.07 29.97
CA GLU A 795 -24.11 -22.67 29.37
C GLU A 795 -24.83 -21.63 30.24
N THR A 796 -25.20 -20.54 29.67
CA THR A 796 -26.06 -19.50 30.23
C THR A 796 -27.29 -19.33 29.34
N SER A 797 -28.40 -18.84 29.93
CA SER A 797 -29.59 -18.49 29.13
C SER A 797 -29.29 -17.33 28.21
N LEU A 798 -29.68 -17.40 26.93
CA LEU A 798 -29.60 -16.32 25.99
C LEU A 798 -30.45 -15.15 26.49
N PRO A 799 -29.86 -13.93 26.66
CA PRO A 799 -30.63 -12.75 27.03
C PRO A 799 -31.47 -12.26 25.86
N ASP A 800 -32.49 -11.42 26.14
CA ASP A 800 -33.16 -10.69 25.09
C ASP A 800 -32.18 -9.60 24.59
N LEU A 801 -31.64 -9.82 23.39
CA LEU A 801 -30.60 -8.95 22.82
C LEU A 801 -31.01 -7.48 22.75
N GLN A 802 -32.33 -7.22 22.54
CA GLN A 802 -32.83 -5.85 22.43
C GLN A 802 -32.66 -5.03 23.72
N GLU A 803 -32.65 -5.68 24.88
CA GLU A 803 -32.43 -5.00 26.17
C GLU A 803 -30.99 -4.53 26.34
N TYR A 804 -30.03 -5.08 25.59
CA TYR A 804 -28.60 -4.80 25.69
C TYR A 804 -28.07 -3.92 24.57
N LEU A 805 -28.89 -3.58 23.57
CA LEU A 805 -28.47 -2.72 22.47
C LEU A 805 -28.55 -1.24 22.86
N MET A 806 -27.45 -0.52 22.70
CA MET A 806 -27.38 0.93 22.82
C MET A 806 -26.93 1.51 21.49
N ASN A 807 -27.84 2.21 20.79
CA ASN A 807 -27.60 2.79 19.46
C ASN A 807 -27.10 1.78 18.42
N GLY A 808 -27.60 0.53 18.45
CA GLY A 808 -27.15 -0.53 17.55
C GLY A 808 -25.88 -1.28 17.98
N PHE A 809 -25.24 -0.85 19.06
CA PHE A 809 -24.03 -1.49 19.58
C PHE A 809 -24.34 -2.40 20.78
N LEU A 810 -23.73 -3.57 20.78
CA LEU A 810 -23.70 -4.47 21.92
C LEU A 810 -22.37 -4.30 22.65
N TYR A 811 -22.39 -3.76 23.86
CA TYR A 811 -21.19 -3.60 24.68
C TYR A 811 -20.96 -4.83 25.54
N CYS A 812 -19.74 -5.37 25.50
CA CYS A 812 -19.33 -6.51 26.31
C CYS A 812 -18.04 -6.19 27.07
N ARG A 813 -17.94 -6.69 28.31
CA ARG A 813 -16.77 -6.54 29.17
C ARG A 813 -16.19 -7.90 29.49
N PHE A 814 -14.90 -8.04 29.26
CA PHE A 814 -14.14 -9.24 29.60
C PHE A 814 -13.42 -9.02 30.92
N GLU A 815 -13.60 -9.94 31.85
CA GLU A 815 -12.98 -9.93 33.16
C GLU A 815 -12.19 -11.22 33.36
N ARG A 816 -10.93 -11.12 33.75
CA ARG A 816 -10.10 -12.27 34.05
C ARG A 816 -10.55 -12.94 35.35
N LEU A 817 -10.69 -14.26 35.35
CA LEU A 817 -11.00 -15.05 36.53
C LEU A 817 -9.71 -15.67 37.09
N GLY A 818 -9.47 -15.52 38.43
CA GLY A 818 -8.31 -16.08 39.13
C GLY A 818 -7.21 -15.08 39.47
N ALA A 819 -6.16 -15.54 40.17
CA ALA A 819 -5.06 -14.69 40.62
C ALA A 819 -4.19 -14.21 39.45
N ALA A 820 -3.82 -12.95 39.46
CA ALA A 820 -3.03 -12.31 38.42
C ALA A 820 -1.51 -12.64 38.56
N ASP A 821 -1.11 -13.87 38.31
CA ASP A 821 0.30 -14.21 38.17
C ASP A 821 0.70 -14.10 36.68
N GLY A 822 1.15 -12.91 36.26
CA GLY A 822 1.68 -12.64 34.92
C GLY A 822 0.80 -11.72 34.06
N TYR A 823 1.39 -11.21 32.98
CA TYR A 823 0.68 -10.45 31.95
C TYR A 823 -0.26 -11.40 31.19
N ALA A 824 -1.55 -11.08 31.16
CA ALA A 824 -2.50 -11.70 30.26
C ALA A 824 -2.85 -10.67 29.18
N ASP A 825 -2.72 -11.07 27.96
CA ASP A 825 -3.18 -10.27 26.83
C ASP A 825 -4.53 -10.84 26.34
N ILE A 826 -5.43 -9.94 25.97
CA ILE A 826 -6.69 -10.28 25.30
C ILE A 826 -6.55 -9.94 23.82
N ASP A 827 -6.84 -10.89 22.97
CA ASP A 827 -6.98 -10.67 21.52
C ASP A 827 -8.36 -10.04 21.22
N ILE A 828 -8.55 -9.56 20.00
CA ILE A 828 -9.84 -9.00 19.56
C ILE A 828 -10.93 -10.07 19.76
N PRO A 829 -12.00 -9.75 20.51
CA PRO A 829 -13.08 -10.69 20.71
C PRO A 829 -13.90 -10.88 19.43
N THR A 830 -14.55 -12.02 19.33
CA THR A 830 -15.41 -12.38 18.21
C THR A 830 -16.81 -12.69 18.70
N ILE A 831 -17.79 -12.48 17.82
CA ILE A 831 -19.20 -12.83 18.07
C ILE A 831 -19.71 -13.71 16.93
N ILE A 832 -20.37 -14.79 17.28
CA ILE A 832 -21.10 -15.68 16.38
C ILE A 832 -22.57 -15.62 16.76
N MET A 833 -23.45 -15.47 15.79
CA MET A 833 -24.89 -15.43 16.03
C MET A 833 -25.64 -16.37 15.10
N GLU A 834 -26.59 -17.08 15.66
CA GLU A 834 -27.56 -17.84 14.89
C GLU A 834 -28.98 -17.38 15.22
N GLY A 835 -29.86 -17.42 14.25
CA GLY A 835 -31.25 -17.01 14.44
C GLY A 835 -32.13 -17.38 13.27
N ARG A 836 -33.29 -16.76 13.23
CA ARG A 836 -34.27 -16.93 12.18
C ARG A 836 -35.00 -15.64 11.91
N VAL A 837 -35.19 -15.33 10.66
CA VAL A 837 -36.07 -14.23 10.19
C VAL A 837 -37.49 -14.80 10.10
N GLU A 838 -38.48 -14.19 10.79
CA GLU A 838 -39.89 -14.61 10.80
C GLU A 838 -40.67 -14.07 9.61
#